data_3db0d654fbcc9ecb70acc65a9b3fd8c1
#
_entry.id   3db0d654fbcc9ecb70acc65a9b3fd8c1
#
_cell.length_a   1.000
_cell.length_b   1.000
_cell.length_c   1.000
_cell.angle_alpha   90.00
_cell.angle_beta   90.00
_cell.angle_gamma   90.00
#
_symmetry.space_group_name_H-M   'P 1'
#
loop_
_entity.id
_entity.type
_entity.pdbx_description
1 polymer ?
#
loop_
_entity_poly.entity_id
_entity_poly.type
_entity_poly.pdbx_seq_one_letter_code
_entity_poly.pdbx_strand_id
1 'polypeptide(L)'
;VLKRFDRYILKEIIPAFFIGSLVYSFVLLMNQILLLSEVFITKGVPLKDVVFLLLYLVPSVLAFTIPMSVAVGILAGLGRLSSDSEIIAFKTLGIGYKRILKPILVFALIGFIVTSFLTLYLAPHANYRWVQMFRRVVLSKVQLDIKPRTFNESIQNTVIYVQDITDGGHWKNIFIYSSEPREEPKVILAKQGRLNFFEEGKRATLELQDGVLHSYPLSNQEKYRVTTFQTFQEDLPLQKFYINPGDKKGVREKDIRELKRDVERIQSELKEIPEDKKNTALYTEKNRSLIAHWIEIHKKFALPFACLIFALLGLPLGASTRKGGRTSGFTISIAIILLYYILITAGEQLAMDGEISPLLGMWGPNIFFAAVGMYLFIKSVQESSPLSALLRLFTKKKDSPPPTKKEAIRAPVRFSVPFPNILDRYILRKYLAVFVMALISMLFIFAIVTFFDRIGNLYAHNKPARMLFAYIWFKLPEFTRYVLPVSSLVSALLCLGLLTKFNETTAMKTCGISVYRILIPILFMGIVVSFVSLYIQENLLPYSNKKAEEIWYEINDMPPRTYRRLDRRWVLNRDGTRIYNYNYLDQVSSTFSNLTIFEIDPVNWTLHRRIFAVKGLLQENTLQLMNSWLRQFEGERPVLYEKEQDLTLPDVEGTDFFFKDWKEPDQMNYGELNEYIQEIETKNFATVRFKVDLQYKISFPFVAFVVTLLGIPFAFSMGKKGTLVGLGLSMGIVIIYWGAVGIFKSLGYVNYLSPFWAAWGPNFLFGLVGLYFIFTLRT
;
A
#
# COMPACT_ATOMS: atom_id res chain seq x y z
N VAL A 1 -7.85 -41.24 17.51
CA VAL A 1 -8.39 -40.62 18.72
C VAL A 1 -7.26 -39.88 19.43
N LEU A 2 -7.37 -38.56 19.51
CA LEU A 2 -6.41 -37.70 20.20
C LEU A 2 -6.46 -37.98 21.73
N LYS A 3 -5.33 -38.36 22.32
CA LYS A 3 -5.21 -38.56 23.78
C LYS A 3 -5.32 -37.21 24.51
N ARG A 4 -5.64 -37.18 25.81
CA ARG A 4 -5.74 -35.98 26.62
C ARG A 4 -4.49 -35.06 26.51
N PHE A 5 -3.30 -35.66 26.42
CA PHE A 5 -2.04 -34.99 26.21
C PHE A 5 -1.97 -34.22 24.85
N ASP A 6 -2.39 -34.88 23.76
CA ASP A 6 -2.37 -34.26 22.43
C ASP A 6 -3.29 -33.04 22.37
N ARG A 7 -4.49 -33.16 22.96
CA ARG A 7 -5.47 -32.07 23.07
C ARG A 7 -4.92 -30.91 23.92
N TYR A 8 -4.15 -31.22 24.97
CA TYR A 8 -3.56 -30.19 25.81
C TYR A 8 -2.54 -29.33 25.01
N ILE A 9 -1.61 -29.96 24.27
CA ILE A 9 -0.62 -29.24 23.44
C ILE A 9 -1.35 -28.43 22.37
N LEU A 10 -2.33 -28.99 21.67
CA LEU A 10 -3.10 -28.30 20.63
C LEU A 10 -3.86 -27.10 21.20
N LYS A 11 -4.40 -27.18 22.41
CA LYS A 11 -5.10 -26.06 23.08
C LYS A 11 -4.20 -24.83 23.30
N GLU A 12 -2.88 -25.02 23.38
CA GLU A 12 -1.92 -23.93 23.49
C GLU A 12 -1.48 -23.37 22.13
N ILE A 13 -1.40 -24.21 21.12
CA ILE A 13 -0.95 -23.85 19.75
C ILE A 13 -2.04 -23.13 18.97
N ILE A 14 -3.29 -23.67 18.99
CA ILE A 14 -4.39 -23.20 18.15
C ILE A 14 -4.74 -21.71 18.37
N PRO A 15 -4.87 -21.18 19.59
CA PRO A 15 -5.17 -19.76 19.78
C PRO A 15 -4.07 -18.84 19.24
N ALA A 16 -2.80 -19.21 19.42
CA ALA A 16 -1.67 -18.45 18.92
C ALA A 16 -1.62 -18.45 17.37
N PHE A 17 -1.99 -19.57 16.74
CA PHE A 17 -2.14 -19.68 15.30
C PHE A 17 -3.21 -18.73 14.76
N PHE A 18 -4.44 -18.74 15.31
CA PHE A 18 -5.51 -17.88 14.82
C PHE A 18 -5.18 -16.39 14.97
N ILE A 19 -4.53 -16.02 16.07
CA ILE A 19 -4.12 -14.62 16.27
C ILE A 19 -3.01 -14.24 15.30
N GLY A 20 -2.01 -15.09 15.10
CA GLY A 20 -0.99 -14.88 14.08
C GLY A 20 -1.59 -14.73 12.69
N SER A 21 -2.54 -15.60 12.32
CA SER A 21 -3.26 -15.54 11.05
C SER A 21 -4.03 -14.23 10.89
N LEU A 22 -4.72 -13.78 11.92
CA LEU A 22 -5.46 -12.51 11.91
C LEU A 22 -4.50 -11.32 11.72
N VAL A 23 -3.42 -11.28 12.50
CA VAL A 23 -2.43 -10.19 12.46
C VAL A 23 -1.77 -10.10 11.09
N TYR A 24 -1.22 -11.21 10.58
CA TYR A 24 -0.55 -11.21 9.28
C TYR A 24 -1.50 -10.93 8.13
N SER A 25 -2.70 -11.50 8.16
CA SER A 25 -3.71 -11.22 7.12
C SER A 25 -4.15 -9.77 7.13
N PHE A 26 -4.32 -9.18 8.31
CA PHE A 26 -4.67 -7.76 8.43
C PHE A 26 -3.57 -6.86 7.87
N VAL A 27 -2.30 -7.10 8.22
CA VAL A 27 -1.17 -6.31 7.71
C VAL A 27 -1.10 -6.37 6.18
N LEU A 28 -1.26 -7.56 5.59
CA LEU A 28 -1.23 -7.71 4.14
C LEU A 28 -2.46 -7.10 3.44
N LEU A 29 -3.63 -7.17 4.06
CA LEU A 29 -4.86 -6.60 3.49
C LEU A 29 -4.97 -5.09 3.70
N MET A 30 -4.29 -4.52 4.68
CA MET A 30 -4.43 -3.11 5.06
C MET A 30 -4.18 -2.15 3.87
N ASN A 31 -3.10 -2.38 3.13
CA ASN A 31 -2.78 -1.57 1.95
C ASN A 31 -3.87 -1.70 0.86
N GLN A 32 -4.41 -2.90 0.67
CA GLN A 32 -5.48 -3.15 -0.30
C GLN A 32 -6.81 -2.53 0.13
N ILE A 33 -7.11 -2.53 1.43
CA ILE A 33 -8.30 -1.88 1.99
C ILE A 33 -8.25 -0.37 1.73
N LEU A 34 -7.10 0.26 1.97
CA LEU A 34 -6.92 1.70 1.72
C LEU A 34 -7.10 2.05 0.24
N LEU A 35 -6.47 1.29 -0.65
CA LEU A 35 -6.55 1.48 -2.09
C LEU A 35 -7.98 1.26 -2.62
N LEU A 36 -8.67 0.22 -2.19
CA LEU A 36 -10.05 -0.05 -2.57
C LEU A 36 -11.03 0.96 -1.98
N SER A 37 -10.77 1.50 -0.78
CA SER A 37 -11.56 2.58 -0.20
C SER A 37 -11.51 3.83 -1.09
N GLU A 38 -10.35 4.18 -1.60
CA GLU A 38 -10.20 5.30 -2.53
C GLU A 38 -11.01 5.06 -3.84
N VAL A 39 -10.92 3.85 -4.41
CA VAL A 39 -11.68 3.48 -5.62
C VAL A 39 -13.20 3.52 -5.36
N PHE A 40 -13.65 3.02 -4.21
CA PHE A 40 -15.06 3.06 -3.80
C PHE A 40 -15.63 4.48 -3.84
N ILE A 41 -14.87 5.42 -3.33
CA ILE A 41 -15.31 6.78 -3.08
C ILE A 41 -15.20 7.66 -4.31
N THR A 42 -14.02 7.67 -4.94
CA THR A 42 -13.74 8.51 -6.10
C THR A 42 -14.57 8.07 -7.30
N LYS A 43 -14.90 6.79 -7.41
CA LYS A 43 -15.61 6.21 -8.56
C LYS A 43 -17.06 5.79 -8.26
N GLY A 44 -17.58 6.04 -7.04
CA GLY A 44 -18.95 5.71 -6.66
C GLY A 44 -19.31 4.22 -6.85
N VAL A 45 -18.37 3.33 -6.56
CA VAL A 45 -18.54 1.87 -6.65
C VAL A 45 -19.47 1.40 -5.54
N PRO A 46 -20.48 0.52 -5.77
CA PRO A 46 -21.31 -0.02 -4.71
C PRO A 46 -20.48 -0.70 -3.61
N LEU A 47 -20.80 -0.45 -2.35
CA LEU A 47 -20.10 -1.07 -1.19
C LEU A 47 -20.04 -2.59 -1.29
N LYS A 48 -21.11 -3.20 -1.83
CA LYS A 48 -21.18 -4.64 -2.09
C LYS A 48 -20.00 -5.13 -2.95
N ASP A 49 -19.66 -4.41 -4.00
CA ASP A 49 -18.60 -4.78 -4.93
C ASP A 49 -17.22 -4.65 -4.30
N VAL A 50 -17.01 -3.63 -3.46
CA VAL A 50 -15.78 -3.46 -2.68
C VAL A 50 -15.59 -4.62 -1.70
N VAL A 51 -16.65 -5.02 -0.99
CA VAL A 51 -16.62 -6.16 -0.07
C VAL A 51 -16.27 -7.45 -0.82
N PHE A 52 -16.86 -7.69 -2.00
CA PHE A 52 -16.50 -8.86 -2.81
C PHE A 52 -15.08 -8.82 -3.33
N LEU A 53 -14.56 -7.64 -3.74
CA LEU A 53 -13.16 -7.48 -4.12
C LEU A 53 -12.21 -7.83 -2.97
N LEU A 54 -12.52 -7.39 -1.75
CA LEU A 54 -11.74 -7.77 -0.56
C LEU A 54 -11.83 -9.28 -0.28
N LEU A 55 -13.03 -9.87 -0.39
CA LEU A 55 -13.23 -11.31 -0.17
C LEU A 55 -12.45 -12.17 -1.18
N TYR A 56 -12.35 -11.74 -2.43
CA TYR A 56 -11.56 -12.45 -3.44
C TYR A 56 -10.04 -12.38 -3.20
N LEU A 57 -9.55 -11.39 -2.44
CA LEU A 57 -8.13 -11.33 -2.03
C LEU A 57 -7.80 -12.28 -0.88
N VAL A 58 -8.79 -12.57 0.00
CA VAL A 58 -8.57 -13.36 1.22
C VAL A 58 -7.90 -14.72 0.95
N PRO A 59 -8.29 -15.53 -0.04
CA PRO A 59 -7.66 -16.84 -0.29
C PRO A 59 -6.17 -16.73 -0.60
N SER A 60 -5.78 -15.74 -1.39
CA SER A 60 -4.37 -15.49 -1.74
C SER A 60 -3.57 -15.05 -0.53
N VAL A 61 -4.12 -14.15 0.29
CA VAL A 61 -3.49 -13.72 1.54
C VAL A 61 -3.34 -14.88 2.52
N LEU A 62 -4.39 -15.69 2.71
CA LEU A 62 -4.35 -16.86 3.60
C LEU A 62 -3.33 -17.92 3.14
N ALA A 63 -3.11 -18.07 1.85
CA ALA A 63 -2.10 -18.99 1.33
C ALA A 63 -0.68 -18.67 1.83
N PHE A 64 -0.37 -17.39 2.05
CA PHE A 64 0.88 -16.92 2.64
C PHE A 64 0.85 -16.90 4.17
N THR A 65 -0.26 -16.47 4.75
CA THR A 65 -0.31 -16.23 6.21
C THR A 65 -0.50 -17.50 7.02
N ILE A 66 -1.10 -18.57 6.49
CA ILE A 66 -1.26 -19.84 7.21
C ILE A 66 0.08 -20.46 7.57
N PRO A 67 1.06 -20.66 6.66
CA PRO A 67 2.38 -21.18 7.05
C PRO A 67 3.09 -20.31 8.11
N MET A 68 3.01 -18.98 7.97
CA MET A 68 3.53 -18.06 8.98
C MET A 68 2.88 -18.29 10.35
N SER A 69 1.56 -18.42 10.34
CA SER A 69 0.76 -18.59 11.56
C SER A 69 0.99 -19.96 12.23
N VAL A 70 1.26 -20.99 11.45
CA VAL A 70 1.68 -22.30 11.96
C VAL A 70 3.00 -22.16 12.73
N ALA A 71 3.99 -21.44 12.19
CA ALA A 71 5.25 -21.17 12.90
C ALA A 71 5.01 -20.43 14.21
N VAL A 72 4.20 -19.35 14.18
CA VAL A 72 3.84 -18.58 15.37
C VAL A 72 3.12 -19.45 16.41
N GLY A 73 2.11 -20.20 15.97
CA GLY A 73 1.32 -21.07 16.83
C GLY A 73 2.19 -22.06 17.60
N ILE A 74 3.09 -22.73 16.89
CA ILE A 74 3.98 -23.74 17.48
C ILE A 74 5.00 -23.11 18.40
N LEU A 75 5.71 -22.07 17.95
CA LEU A 75 6.78 -21.44 18.74
C LEU A 75 6.23 -20.70 19.97
N ALA A 76 5.13 -19.99 19.86
CA ALA A 76 4.51 -19.30 20.99
C ALA A 76 3.84 -20.28 21.97
N GLY A 77 3.18 -21.33 21.46
CA GLY A 77 2.56 -22.37 22.29
C GLY A 77 3.61 -23.16 23.10
N LEU A 78 4.65 -23.66 22.42
CA LEU A 78 5.73 -24.39 23.06
C LEU A 78 6.61 -23.48 23.94
N GLY A 79 6.82 -22.21 23.55
CA GLY A 79 7.53 -21.23 24.35
C GLY A 79 6.86 -20.99 25.71
N ARG A 80 5.52 -21.02 25.75
CA ARG A 80 4.80 -21.00 27.03
C ARG A 80 5.05 -22.23 27.87
N LEU A 81 4.83 -23.42 27.28
CA LEU A 81 5.04 -24.69 27.99
C LEU A 81 6.51 -24.83 28.51
N SER A 82 7.46 -24.29 27.76
CA SER A 82 8.86 -24.25 28.16
C SER A 82 9.11 -23.28 29.32
N SER A 83 8.54 -22.08 29.27
CA SER A 83 8.64 -21.05 30.32
C SER A 83 8.00 -21.51 31.63
N ASP A 84 6.87 -22.20 31.56
CA ASP A 84 6.16 -22.74 32.72
C ASP A 84 6.80 -24.06 33.22
N SER A 85 8.00 -24.45 32.67
CA SER A 85 8.75 -25.68 32.97
C SER A 85 7.98 -26.97 32.69
N GLU A 86 6.85 -26.94 32.01
CA GLU A 86 6.02 -28.11 31.73
C GLU A 86 6.70 -29.10 30.78
N ILE A 87 7.52 -28.62 29.81
CA ILE A 87 8.28 -29.48 28.91
C ILE A 87 9.32 -30.30 29.71
N ILE A 88 9.89 -29.71 30.76
CA ILE A 88 10.81 -30.42 31.66
C ILE A 88 10.04 -31.47 32.47
N ALA A 89 8.88 -31.11 33.00
CA ALA A 89 8.01 -32.03 33.74
C ALA A 89 7.57 -33.21 32.83
N PHE A 90 7.26 -32.99 31.57
CA PHE A 90 6.97 -34.07 30.62
C PHE A 90 8.17 -35.01 30.43
N LYS A 91 9.40 -34.47 30.33
CA LYS A 91 10.61 -35.27 30.21
C LYS A 91 10.87 -36.11 31.44
N THR A 92 10.70 -35.56 32.65
CA THR A 92 10.86 -36.32 33.89
C THR A 92 9.83 -37.45 34.05
N LEU A 93 8.67 -37.30 33.43
CA LEU A 93 7.63 -38.33 33.32
C LEU A 93 7.86 -39.33 32.15
N GLY A 94 9.04 -39.29 31.50
CA GLY A 94 9.39 -40.18 30.40
C GLY A 94 8.78 -39.82 29.03
N ILE A 95 8.12 -38.66 28.91
CA ILE A 95 7.54 -38.17 27.65
C ILE A 95 8.62 -37.46 26.84
N GLY A 96 9.25 -38.15 25.90
CA GLY A 96 10.29 -37.61 25.05
C GLY A 96 9.76 -36.66 23.94
N TYR A 97 10.65 -35.91 23.29
CA TYR A 97 10.36 -34.97 22.23
C TYR A 97 9.62 -35.62 21.04
N LYS A 98 9.90 -36.87 20.69
CA LYS A 98 9.18 -37.64 19.65
C LYS A 98 7.68 -37.71 19.92
N ARG A 99 7.27 -37.81 21.21
CA ARG A 99 5.85 -37.87 21.59
C ARG A 99 5.19 -36.50 21.52
N ILE A 100 5.93 -35.42 21.85
CA ILE A 100 5.46 -34.03 21.74
C ILE A 100 5.32 -33.62 20.27
N LEU A 101 6.20 -34.10 19.38
CA LEU A 101 6.17 -33.80 17.95
C LEU A 101 4.87 -34.30 17.26
N LYS A 102 4.30 -35.43 17.74
CA LYS A 102 3.12 -36.04 17.10
C LYS A 102 1.92 -35.11 16.95
N PRO A 103 1.38 -34.44 18.00
CA PRO A 103 0.28 -33.50 17.85
C PRO A 103 0.65 -32.27 17.03
N ILE A 104 1.91 -31.82 17.06
CA ILE A 104 2.41 -30.69 16.29
C ILE A 104 2.42 -31.01 14.80
N LEU A 105 2.89 -32.22 14.42
CA LEU A 105 2.85 -32.68 13.02
C LEU A 105 1.41 -32.85 12.49
N VAL A 106 0.50 -33.36 13.32
CA VAL A 106 -0.92 -33.43 12.93
C VAL A 106 -1.50 -32.03 12.65
N PHE A 107 -1.18 -31.06 13.52
CA PHE A 107 -1.60 -29.68 13.31
C PHE A 107 -0.98 -29.08 12.05
N ALA A 108 0.32 -29.26 11.83
CA ALA A 108 1.02 -28.79 10.65
C ALA A 108 0.53 -29.47 9.36
N LEU A 109 0.16 -30.75 9.43
CA LEU A 109 -0.44 -31.48 8.31
C LEU A 109 -1.80 -30.89 7.92
N ILE A 110 -2.63 -30.52 8.89
CA ILE A 110 -3.87 -29.79 8.63
C ILE A 110 -3.57 -28.46 7.95
N GLY A 111 -2.61 -27.68 8.48
CA GLY A 111 -2.14 -26.45 7.85
C GLY A 111 -1.64 -26.65 6.42
N PHE A 112 -0.87 -27.72 6.18
CA PHE A 112 -0.40 -28.10 4.85
C PHE A 112 -1.57 -28.39 3.89
N ILE A 113 -2.54 -29.19 4.31
CA ILE A 113 -3.71 -29.55 3.49
C ILE A 113 -4.53 -28.30 3.15
N VAL A 114 -4.81 -27.46 4.15
CA VAL A 114 -5.57 -26.23 3.95
C VAL A 114 -4.82 -25.26 3.01
N THR A 115 -3.53 -25.06 3.23
CA THR A 115 -2.71 -24.20 2.35
C THR A 115 -2.62 -24.76 0.94
N SER A 116 -2.49 -26.10 0.77
CA SER A 116 -2.49 -26.74 -0.54
C SER A 116 -3.81 -26.51 -1.27
N PHE A 117 -4.94 -26.68 -0.58
CA PHE A 117 -6.26 -26.39 -1.15
C PHE A 117 -6.38 -24.93 -1.59
N LEU A 118 -5.88 -24.01 -0.77
CA LEU A 118 -5.87 -22.59 -1.11
C LEU A 118 -5.00 -22.29 -2.34
N THR A 119 -3.75 -22.76 -2.38
CA THR A 119 -2.81 -22.44 -3.46
C THR A 119 -3.14 -23.10 -4.78
N LEU A 120 -3.66 -24.36 -4.74
CA LEU A 120 -3.93 -25.15 -5.93
C LEU A 120 -5.29 -24.85 -6.57
N TYR A 121 -6.29 -24.54 -5.75
CA TYR A 121 -7.66 -24.40 -6.21
C TYR A 121 -8.26 -23.01 -5.92
N LEU A 122 -8.33 -22.59 -4.67
CA LEU A 122 -9.13 -21.42 -4.30
C LEU A 122 -8.50 -20.09 -4.72
N ALA A 123 -7.19 -19.92 -4.52
CA ALA A 123 -6.50 -18.67 -4.84
C ALA A 123 -6.46 -18.37 -6.35
N PRO A 124 -6.17 -19.32 -7.27
CA PRO A 124 -6.24 -19.05 -8.71
C PRO A 124 -7.61 -18.56 -9.16
N HIS A 125 -8.69 -19.26 -8.71
CA HIS A 125 -10.05 -18.88 -9.07
C HIS A 125 -10.47 -17.54 -8.47
N ALA A 126 -10.08 -17.28 -7.22
CA ALA A 126 -10.37 -16.01 -6.55
C ALA A 126 -9.62 -14.84 -7.21
N ASN A 127 -8.34 -15.02 -7.56
CA ASN A 127 -7.55 -14.01 -8.27
C ASN A 127 -8.14 -13.68 -9.65
N TYR A 128 -8.56 -14.70 -10.38
CA TYR A 128 -9.22 -14.52 -11.68
C TYR A 128 -10.51 -13.71 -11.54
N ARG A 129 -11.38 -14.07 -10.57
CA ARG A 129 -12.61 -13.30 -10.30
C ARG A 129 -12.32 -11.89 -9.80
N TRP A 130 -11.27 -11.71 -9.00
CA TRP A 130 -10.83 -10.39 -8.54
C TRP A 130 -10.44 -9.52 -9.71
N VAL A 131 -9.60 -10.02 -10.62
CA VAL A 131 -9.17 -9.28 -11.82
C VAL A 131 -10.36 -8.92 -12.70
N GLN A 132 -11.26 -9.87 -12.94
CA GLN A 132 -12.48 -9.62 -13.74
C GLN A 132 -13.37 -8.55 -13.07
N MET A 133 -13.60 -8.67 -11.76
CA MET A 133 -14.45 -7.76 -11.03
C MET A 133 -13.81 -6.37 -10.90
N PHE A 134 -12.51 -6.30 -10.59
CA PHE A 134 -11.76 -5.06 -10.54
C PHE A 134 -11.80 -4.33 -11.89
N ARG A 135 -11.56 -5.05 -12.98
CA ARG A 135 -11.70 -4.50 -14.33
C ARG A 135 -13.11 -4.00 -14.59
N ARG A 136 -14.15 -4.79 -14.29
CA ARG A 136 -15.55 -4.37 -14.44
C ARG A 136 -15.84 -3.09 -13.65
N VAL A 137 -15.41 -3.05 -12.39
CA VAL A 137 -15.60 -1.89 -11.51
C VAL A 137 -14.82 -0.68 -11.99
N VAL A 138 -13.58 -0.83 -12.40
CA VAL A 138 -12.76 0.26 -12.93
C VAL A 138 -13.30 0.71 -14.28
N LEU A 139 -13.71 -0.19 -15.14
CA LEU A 139 -14.20 0.12 -16.50
C LEU A 139 -15.63 0.61 -16.52
N SER A 140 -16.54 0.06 -15.71
CA SER A 140 -17.94 0.57 -15.66
C SER A 140 -18.04 1.98 -15.08
N LYS A 141 -16.99 2.41 -14.37
CA LYS A 141 -16.84 3.74 -13.78
C LYS A 141 -15.73 4.57 -14.43
N VAL A 142 -15.13 4.10 -15.50
CA VAL A 142 -14.55 4.96 -16.55
C VAL A 142 -15.71 5.53 -17.42
N GLN A 143 -16.75 5.99 -16.82
CA GLN A 143 -17.24 7.32 -17.09
C GLN A 143 -15.99 8.16 -16.90
N LEU A 144 -15.40 8.53 -18.05
CA LEU A 144 -14.22 9.37 -18.07
C LEU A 144 -14.40 10.36 -16.94
N ASP A 145 -13.55 10.31 -15.92
CA ASP A 145 -13.56 11.26 -14.79
C ASP A 145 -13.08 12.60 -15.38
N ILE A 146 -13.86 13.07 -16.36
CA ILE A 146 -13.64 14.33 -17.08
C ILE A 146 -14.07 15.40 -16.11
N LYS A 147 -13.06 15.90 -15.42
CA LYS A 147 -13.23 17.04 -14.51
C LYS A 147 -13.32 18.30 -15.35
N PRO A 148 -14.24 19.20 -15.03
CA PRO A 148 -14.27 20.49 -15.68
C PRO A 148 -12.96 21.24 -15.48
N ARG A 149 -12.56 22.01 -16.50
CA ARG A 149 -11.33 22.83 -16.52
C ARG A 149 -10.01 22.06 -16.39
N THR A 150 -10.02 20.76 -16.74
CA THR A 150 -8.81 19.93 -16.75
C THR A 150 -8.66 19.21 -18.09
N PHE A 151 -7.42 19.09 -18.58
CA PHE A 151 -7.13 18.24 -19.72
C PHE A 151 -7.11 16.77 -19.29
N ASN A 152 -7.95 15.97 -19.93
CA ASN A 152 -8.00 14.54 -19.69
C ASN A 152 -7.29 13.80 -20.81
N GLU A 153 -6.16 13.15 -20.47
CA GLU A 153 -5.32 12.34 -21.37
C GLU A 153 -5.54 10.83 -21.14
N SER A 154 -6.62 10.43 -20.49
CA SER A 154 -6.89 9.02 -20.17
C SER A 154 -7.15 8.17 -21.42
N ILE A 155 -7.53 8.79 -22.53
CA ILE A 155 -7.72 8.11 -23.81
C ILE A 155 -6.43 8.21 -24.60
N GLN A 156 -5.93 7.08 -25.08
CA GLN A 156 -4.68 7.06 -25.83
C GLN A 156 -4.77 7.94 -27.08
N ASN A 157 -3.78 8.81 -27.27
CA ASN A 157 -3.68 9.76 -28.40
C ASN A 157 -4.83 10.76 -28.50
N THR A 158 -5.70 10.85 -27.49
CA THR A 158 -6.82 11.81 -27.48
C THR A 158 -6.80 12.58 -26.17
N VAL A 159 -6.91 13.89 -26.25
CA VAL A 159 -6.97 14.81 -25.12
C VAL A 159 -8.31 15.53 -25.15
N ILE A 160 -9.02 15.49 -24.03
CA ILE A 160 -10.35 16.13 -23.90
C ILE A 160 -10.27 17.18 -22.79
N TYR A 161 -10.69 18.39 -23.11
CA TYR A 161 -10.92 19.45 -22.15
C TYR A 161 -12.38 19.86 -22.20
N VAL A 162 -13.00 20.02 -21.03
CA VAL A 162 -14.37 20.50 -20.88
C VAL A 162 -14.35 21.66 -19.90
N GLN A 163 -14.94 22.80 -20.29
CA GLN A 163 -14.93 23.96 -19.40
C GLN A 163 -15.90 23.81 -18.25
N ASP A 164 -17.15 23.39 -18.49
CA ASP A 164 -18.14 23.17 -17.45
C ASP A 164 -19.00 21.92 -17.76
N ILE A 165 -19.45 21.27 -16.69
CA ILE A 165 -20.31 20.08 -16.73
C ILE A 165 -21.56 20.39 -15.91
N THR A 166 -22.75 20.35 -16.53
CA THR A 166 -24.01 20.54 -15.82
C THR A 166 -24.49 19.29 -15.11
N ASP A 167 -25.38 19.41 -14.12
CA ASP A 167 -25.89 18.31 -13.28
C ASP A 167 -26.54 17.15 -14.07
N GLY A 168 -26.89 17.36 -15.35
CA GLY A 168 -27.38 16.32 -16.27
C GLY A 168 -26.28 15.60 -17.06
N GLY A 169 -24.98 15.84 -16.79
CA GLY A 169 -23.87 15.24 -17.54
C GLY A 169 -23.64 15.85 -18.92
N HIS A 170 -24.23 17.01 -19.23
CA HIS A 170 -23.98 17.76 -20.47
C HIS A 170 -22.74 18.62 -20.29
N TRP A 171 -21.87 18.56 -21.27
CA TRP A 171 -20.62 19.30 -21.33
C TRP A 171 -20.80 20.61 -22.04
N LYS A 172 -20.11 21.64 -21.59
CA LYS A 172 -20.04 22.96 -22.22
C LYS A 172 -18.63 23.33 -22.57
N ASN A 173 -18.45 23.95 -23.75
CA ASN A 173 -17.17 24.44 -24.23
C ASN A 173 -16.08 23.37 -24.21
N ILE A 174 -16.13 22.50 -25.20
CA ILE A 174 -15.33 21.31 -25.32
C ILE A 174 -14.19 21.54 -26.30
N PHE A 175 -12.99 21.18 -25.93
CA PHE A 175 -11.82 21.10 -26.81
C PHE A 175 -11.31 19.67 -26.83
N ILE A 176 -11.14 19.10 -28.01
CA ILE A 176 -10.59 17.75 -28.20
C ILE A 176 -9.43 17.82 -29.17
N TYR A 177 -8.33 17.20 -28.80
CA TYR A 177 -7.20 16.95 -29.71
C TYR A 177 -7.03 15.45 -29.85
N SER A 178 -7.02 14.95 -31.09
CA SER A 178 -6.76 13.55 -31.40
C SER A 178 -5.65 13.43 -32.43
N SER A 179 -4.67 12.55 -32.17
CA SER A 179 -3.53 12.29 -33.05
C SER A 179 -3.26 10.79 -33.12
N GLU A 180 -4.09 10.07 -33.87
CA GLU A 180 -3.89 8.65 -34.09
C GLU A 180 -2.74 8.38 -35.10
N PRO A 181 -1.92 7.32 -34.95
CA PRO A 181 -0.73 7.09 -35.75
C PRO A 181 -0.96 6.89 -37.26
N ARG A 182 -2.21 6.68 -37.67
CA ARG A 182 -2.60 6.44 -39.09
C ARG A 182 -3.61 7.43 -39.61
N GLU A 183 -4.06 8.37 -38.78
CA GLU A 183 -5.05 9.38 -39.13
C GLU A 183 -4.45 10.79 -39.11
N GLU A 184 -5.09 11.72 -39.78
CA GLU A 184 -4.74 13.14 -39.74
C GLU A 184 -5.04 13.67 -38.31
N PRO A 185 -4.13 14.43 -37.67
CA PRO A 185 -4.43 15.07 -36.40
C PRO A 185 -5.65 15.94 -36.48
N LYS A 186 -6.55 15.82 -35.52
CA LYS A 186 -7.83 16.52 -35.46
C LYS A 186 -7.87 17.43 -34.21
N VAL A 187 -8.41 18.63 -34.39
CA VAL A 187 -8.80 19.53 -33.29
C VAL A 187 -10.27 19.79 -33.41
N ILE A 188 -11.05 19.51 -32.39
CA ILE A 188 -12.50 19.71 -32.38
C ILE A 188 -12.83 20.71 -31.27
N LEU A 189 -13.56 21.75 -31.63
CA LEU A 189 -14.17 22.70 -30.70
C LEU A 189 -15.67 22.57 -30.79
N ALA A 190 -16.37 22.37 -29.69
CA ALA A 190 -17.82 22.25 -29.66
C ALA A 190 -18.40 23.01 -28.47
N LYS A 191 -19.57 23.65 -28.68
CA LYS A 191 -20.25 24.39 -27.61
C LYS A 191 -20.89 23.47 -26.58
N GLN A 192 -21.45 22.34 -27.04
CA GLN A 192 -22.12 21.37 -26.19
C GLN A 192 -21.72 19.94 -26.59
N GLY A 193 -21.80 19.02 -25.63
CA GLY A 193 -21.59 17.63 -25.92
C GLY A 193 -22.00 16.71 -24.77
N ARG A 194 -22.06 15.45 -25.09
CA ARG A 194 -22.42 14.39 -24.16
C ARG A 194 -21.67 13.12 -24.49
N LEU A 195 -21.25 12.37 -23.47
CA LEU A 195 -20.68 11.08 -23.65
C LEU A 195 -21.73 9.99 -23.38
N ASN A 196 -22.05 9.20 -24.39
CA ASN A 196 -23.00 8.12 -24.32
C ASN A 196 -22.25 6.78 -24.27
N PHE A 197 -22.61 5.91 -23.31
CA PHE A 197 -22.07 4.55 -23.20
C PHE A 197 -23.09 3.53 -23.69
N PHE A 198 -22.64 2.64 -24.56
CA PHE A 198 -23.47 1.57 -25.12
C PHE A 198 -22.90 0.20 -24.71
N GLU A 199 -23.77 -0.84 -24.69
CA GLU A 199 -23.42 -2.23 -24.41
C GLU A 199 -22.62 -2.43 -23.11
N GLU A 200 -23.20 -2.03 -21.97
CA GLU A 200 -22.55 -2.14 -20.65
C GLU A 200 -21.15 -1.50 -20.59
N GLY A 201 -20.94 -0.41 -21.32
CA GLY A 201 -19.70 0.35 -21.32
C GLY A 201 -18.65 -0.11 -22.34
N LYS A 202 -18.95 -1.01 -23.27
CA LYS A 202 -18.00 -1.49 -24.28
C LYS A 202 -17.69 -0.48 -25.38
N ARG A 203 -18.61 0.41 -25.67
CA ARG A 203 -18.43 1.50 -26.62
C ARG A 203 -18.83 2.79 -25.94
N ALA A 204 -18.06 3.84 -26.16
CA ALA A 204 -18.43 5.19 -25.79
C ALA A 204 -18.47 6.02 -27.06
N THR A 205 -19.61 6.64 -27.30
CA THR A 205 -19.78 7.56 -28.41
C THR A 205 -19.87 8.97 -27.83
N LEU A 206 -19.00 9.82 -28.29
CA LEU A 206 -18.99 11.23 -27.97
C LEU A 206 -19.92 11.94 -28.96
N GLU A 207 -20.99 12.53 -28.44
CA GLU A 207 -21.93 13.32 -29.21
C GLU A 207 -21.63 14.79 -28.94
N LEU A 208 -21.25 15.52 -29.98
CA LEU A 208 -20.90 16.94 -29.95
C LEU A 208 -21.92 17.73 -30.74
N GLN A 209 -22.25 18.95 -30.27
CA GLN A 209 -23.19 19.84 -30.90
C GLN A 209 -22.59 21.23 -31.10
N ASP A 210 -22.92 21.83 -32.23
CA ASP A 210 -22.50 23.18 -32.65
C ASP A 210 -20.98 23.38 -32.55
N GLY A 211 -20.25 22.77 -33.47
CA GLY A 211 -18.80 22.76 -33.39
C GLY A 211 -18.09 22.84 -34.74
N VAL A 212 -16.75 22.92 -34.63
CA VAL A 212 -15.81 23.04 -35.74
C VAL A 212 -14.73 21.99 -35.60
N LEU A 213 -14.53 21.21 -36.67
CA LEU A 213 -13.44 20.21 -36.79
C LEU A 213 -12.35 20.80 -37.66
N HIS A 214 -11.16 20.86 -37.13
CA HIS A 214 -9.94 21.24 -37.82
C HIS A 214 -9.07 20.01 -38.05
N SER A 215 -8.76 19.67 -39.30
CA SER A 215 -7.84 18.55 -39.64
C SER A 215 -6.76 19.01 -40.60
N TYR A 216 -5.60 18.36 -40.51
CA TYR A 216 -4.43 18.69 -41.32
C TYR A 216 -3.50 17.48 -41.50
N PRO A 217 -3.03 17.21 -42.71
CA PRO A 217 -2.07 16.16 -42.96
C PRO A 217 -0.68 16.57 -42.42
N LEU A 218 -0.01 15.64 -41.73
CA LEU A 218 1.35 15.86 -41.19
C LEU A 218 2.38 16.12 -42.28
N SER A 219 2.16 15.57 -43.50
CA SER A 219 3.05 15.69 -44.65
C SER A 219 2.95 17.02 -45.38
N ASN A 220 1.81 17.71 -45.28
CA ASN A 220 1.62 19.00 -45.98
C ASN A 220 0.71 19.91 -45.15
N GLN A 221 1.33 20.77 -44.35
CA GLN A 221 0.66 21.69 -43.46
C GLN A 221 -0.15 22.80 -44.17
N GLU A 222 0.05 22.98 -45.49
CA GLU A 222 -0.72 23.95 -46.30
C GLU A 222 -2.15 23.45 -46.57
N LYS A 223 -2.32 22.12 -46.64
CA LYS A 223 -3.65 21.50 -46.79
C LYS A 223 -4.35 21.38 -45.46
N TYR A 224 -5.08 22.43 -45.12
CA TYR A 224 -5.88 22.51 -43.90
C TYR A 224 -7.35 22.43 -44.24
N ARG A 225 -8.12 21.61 -43.51
CA ARG A 225 -9.54 21.45 -43.65
C ARG A 225 -10.26 21.94 -42.42
N VAL A 226 -11.29 22.72 -42.61
CA VAL A 226 -12.21 23.15 -41.57
C VAL A 226 -13.60 22.64 -41.94
N THR A 227 -14.24 21.91 -41.03
CA THR A 227 -15.58 21.35 -41.24
C THR A 227 -16.45 21.77 -40.06
N THR A 228 -17.50 22.49 -40.33
CA THR A 228 -18.53 22.84 -39.32
C THR A 228 -19.59 21.76 -39.26
N PHE A 229 -20.07 21.50 -38.07
CA PHE A 229 -21.12 20.52 -37.83
C PHE A 229 -22.15 21.03 -36.82
N GLN A 230 -23.39 20.68 -37.02
CA GLN A 230 -24.45 20.85 -36.03
C GLN A 230 -24.45 19.71 -35.03
N THR A 231 -24.22 18.50 -35.49
CA THR A 231 -24.03 17.29 -34.66
C THR A 231 -22.89 16.46 -35.22
N PHE A 232 -22.02 16.01 -34.33
CA PHE A 232 -20.90 15.16 -34.69
C PHE A 232 -20.80 14.02 -33.68
N GLN A 233 -20.66 12.80 -34.16
CA GLN A 233 -20.50 11.62 -33.34
C GLN A 233 -19.15 10.98 -33.61
N GLU A 234 -18.38 10.75 -32.57
CA GLU A 234 -17.10 10.09 -32.65
C GLU A 234 -17.05 8.91 -31.66
N ASP A 235 -16.73 7.75 -32.17
CA ASP A 235 -16.55 6.56 -31.33
C ASP A 235 -15.18 6.59 -30.70
N LEU A 236 -15.15 6.64 -29.38
CA LEU A 236 -13.90 6.62 -28.62
C LEU A 236 -13.36 5.19 -28.53
N PRO A 237 -12.09 4.94 -28.91
CA PRO A 237 -11.52 3.59 -28.89
C PRO A 237 -11.23 3.12 -27.46
N LEU A 238 -12.27 2.69 -26.78
CA LEU A 238 -12.14 2.08 -25.43
C LEU A 238 -11.62 0.63 -25.50
N GLN A 239 -11.39 0.07 -26.68
CA GLN A 239 -10.99 -1.32 -26.88
C GLN A 239 -9.72 -1.75 -26.13
N LYS A 240 -8.79 -0.83 -25.84
CA LYS A 240 -7.59 -1.16 -25.01
C LYS A 240 -7.90 -1.31 -23.52
N PHE A 241 -8.99 -0.77 -23.05
CA PHE A 241 -9.49 -0.96 -21.67
C PHE A 241 -10.38 -2.20 -21.58
N TYR A 242 -10.97 -2.64 -22.70
CA TYR A 242 -11.78 -3.82 -22.81
C TYR A 242 -10.92 -5.01 -23.24
N ILE A 243 -10.60 -5.82 -22.27
CA ILE A 243 -10.04 -7.14 -22.53
C ILE A 243 -11.23 -8.08 -22.71
N ASN A 244 -11.34 -8.73 -23.88
CA ASN A 244 -12.38 -9.72 -24.17
C ASN A 244 -12.48 -10.74 -23.05
N PRO A 245 -13.69 -11.32 -22.78
CA PRO A 245 -13.85 -12.43 -21.85
C PRO A 245 -12.95 -13.65 -22.16
N GLY A 246 -12.29 -13.66 -23.34
CA GLY A 246 -11.29 -14.63 -23.77
C GLY A 246 -9.83 -14.25 -23.51
N ASP A 247 -9.55 -13.13 -22.86
CA ASP A 247 -8.16 -12.73 -22.59
C ASP A 247 -7.45 -13.74 -21.68
N LYS A 248 -6.22 -14.05 -22.07
CA LYS A 248 -5.37 -15.02 -21.40
C LYS A 248 -5.25 -14.70 -19.91
N LYS A 249 -5.62 -15.63 -19.06
CA LYS A 249 -5.41 -15.56 -17.62
C LYS A 249 -3.94 -15.27 -17.31
N GLY A 250 -3.66 -14.38 -16.37
CA GLY A 250 -2.33 -14.17 -15.83
C GLY A 250 -1.77 -15.46 -15.21
N VAL A 251 -0.47 -15.58 -15.08
CA VAL A 251 0.20 -16.80 -14.58
C VAL A 251 -0.31 -17.19 -13.19
N ARG A 252 -0.58 -16.21 -12.30
CA ARG A 252 -1.11 -16.42 -10.94
C ARG A 252 -2.61 -16.80 -10.90
N GLU A 253 -3.34 -16.58 -11.99
CA GLU A 253 -4.78 -16.85 -12.12
C GLU A 253 -5.07 -18.25 -12.65
N LYS A 254 -4.04 -18.95 -13.14
CA LYS A 254 -4.15 -20.28 -13.75
C LYS A 254 -4.08 -21.39 -12.71
N ASP A 255 -4.88 -22.42 -12.92
CA ASP A 255 -4.75 -23.66 -12.17
C ASP A 255 -3.54 -24.47 -12.66
N ILE A 256 -3.21 -25.55 -11.96
CA ILE A 256 -2.06 -26.40 -12.32
C ILE A 256 -2.20 -27.04 -13.70
N ARG A 257 -3.40 -27.39 -14.13
CA ARG A 257 -3.63 -28.02 -15.43
C ARG A 257 -3.42 -27.01 -16.56
N GLU A 258 -3.91 -25.79 -16.34
CA GLU A 258 -3.70 -24.68 -17.27
C GLU A 258 -2.21 -24.31 -17.38
N LEU A 259 -1.50 -24.19 -16.24
CA LEU A 259 -0.08 -23.91 -16.21
C LEU A 259 0.75 -24.96 -16.94
N LYS A 260 0.47 -26.26 -16.74
CA LYS A 260 1.17 -27.35 -17.45
C LYS A 260 0.94 -27.30 -18.97
N ARG A 261 -0.29 -27.10 -19.42
CA ARG A 261 -0.62 -26.94 -20.84
C ARG A 261 0.11 -25.74 -21.47
N ASP A 262 0.18 -24.64 -20.76
CA ASP A 262 0.91 -23.47 -21.27
C ASP A 262 2.41 -23.71 -21.32
N VAL A 263 2.98 -24.41 -20.34
CA VAL A 263 4.40 -24.82 -20.36
C VAL A 263 4.69 -25.68 -21.60
N GLU A 264 3.86 -26.72 -21.86
CA GLU A 264 4.01 -27.60 -23.04
C GLU A 264 3.91 -26.79 -24.34
N ARG A 265 2.95 -25.87 -24.45
CA ARG A 265 2.79 -25.01 -25.61
C ARG A 265 3.99 -24.09 -25.81
N ILE A 266 4.44 -23.37 -24.77
CA ILE A 266 5.57 -22.44 -24.87
C ILE A 266 6.86 -23.21 -25.19
N GLN A 267 7.04 -24.41 -24.64
CA GLN A 267 8.17 -25.29 -24.97
C GLN A 267 8.16 -25.73 -26.43
N SER A 268 7.00 -26.08 -27.00
CA SER A 268 6.89 -26.41 -28.43
C SER A 268 7.20 -25.20 -29.30
N GLU A 269 6.64 -24.04 -28.98
CA GLU A 269 6.91 -22.80 -29.69
C GLU A 269 8.38 -22.36 -29.61
N LEU A 270 9.09 -22.62 -28.52
CA LEU A 270 10.53 -22.34 -28.39
C LEU A 270 11.40 -23.30 -29.20
N LYS A 271 10.97 -24.58 -29.36
CA LYS A 271 11.66 -25.57 -30.18
C LYS A 271 11.58 -25.27 -31.69
N GLU A 272 10.50 -24.62 -32.12
CA GLU A 272 10.27 -24.22 -33.50
C GLU A 272 11.12 -22.99 -33.93
N ILE A 273 11.70 -22.26 -32.98
CA ILE A 273 12.53 -21.09 -33.27
C ILE A 273 13.91 -21.55 -33.71
N PRO A 274 14.36 -21.18 -34.93
CA PRO A 274 15.69 -21.54 -35.44
C PRO A 274 16.82 -21.03 -34.55
N GLU A 275 17.95 -21.75 -34.52
CA GLU A 275 19.11 -21.41 -33.66
C GLU A 275 19.65 -20.02 -33.87
N ASP A 276 19.66 -19.52 -35.09
CA ASP A 276 20.13 -18.18 -35.48
C ASP A 276 19.28 -17.06 -34.85
N LYS A 277 18.06 -17.36 -34.41
CA LYS A 277 17.11 -16.42 -33.80
C LYS A 277 16.98 -16.52 -32.27
N LYS A 278 17.81 -17.34 -31.61
CA LYS A 278 17.81 -17.49 -30.14
C LYS A 278 18.24 -16.21 -29.39
N ASN A 279 18.91 -15.29 -30.05
CA ASN A 279 19.28 -13.98 -29.48
C ASN A 279 18.23 -12.88 -29.72
N THR A 280 17.05 -13.22 -30.23
CA THR A 280 15.99 -12.25 -30.51
C THR A 280 15.22 -11.92 -29.24
N ALA A 281 14.76 -10.69 -29.09
CA ALA A 281 13.90 -10.24 -27.96
C ALA A 281 12.68 -11.17 -27.76
N LEU A 282 12.11 -11.71 -28.84
CA LEU A 282 10.98 -12.64 -28.79
C LEU A 282 11.34 -13.97 -28.09
N TYR A 283 12.52 -14.53 -28.35
CA TYR A 283 12.99 -15.76 -27.69
C TYR A 283 13.20 -15.51 -26.20
N THR A 284 13.82 -14.39 -25.83
CA THR A 284 14.09 -14.01 -24.45
C THR A 284 12.78 -13.81 -23.69
N GLU A 285 11.77 -13.14 -24.28
CA GLU A 285 10.46 -12.94 -23.69
C GLU A 285 9.72 -14.27 -23.48
N LYS A 286 9.69 -15.16 -24.49
CA LYS A 286 9.06 -16.47 -24.37
C LYS A 286 9.75 -17.35 -23.32
N ASN A 287 11.08 -17.34 -23.27
CA ASN A 287 11.84 -18.11 -22.28
C ASN A 287 11.58 -17.58 -20.85
N ARG A 288 11.55 -16.26 -20.67
CA ARG A 288 11.18 -15.65 -19.39
C ARG A 288 9.75 -16.02 -18.97
N SER A 289 8.83 -16.06 -19.94
CA SER A 289 7.46 -16.54 -19.70
C SER A 289 7.43 -18.01 -19.27
N LEU A 290 8.20 -18.88 -19.90
CA LEU A 290 8.32 -20.30 -19.54
C LEU A 290 8.83 -20.46 -18.10
N ILE A 291 9.89 -19.76 -17.76
CA ILE A 291 10.46 -19.75 -16.40
C ILE A 291 9.42 -19.30 -15.38
N ALA A 292 8.67 -18.23 -15.65
CA ALA A 292 7.61 -17.73 -14.76
C ALA A 292 6.52 -18.78 -14.51
N HIS A 293 6.12 -19.59 -15.51
CA HIS A 293 5.16 -20.66 -15.36
C HIS A 293 5.70 -21.80 -14.47
N TRP A 294 6.98 -22.19 -14.65
CA TRP A 294 7.63 -23.19 -13.80
C TRP A 294 7.78 -22.72 -12.36
N ILE A 295 8.17 -21.47 -12.14
CA ILE A 295 8.24 -20.87 -10.80
C ILE A 295 6.88 -20.97 -10.10
N GLU A 296 5.81 -20.57 -10.79
CA GLU A 296 4.47 -20.61 -10.20
C GLU A 296 4.01 -22.03 -9.86
N ILE A 297 4.31 -23.01 -10.72
CA ILE A 297 4.04 -24.42 -10.46
C ILE A 297 4.74 -24.88 -9.16
N HIS A 298 6.05 -24.65 -9.06
CA HIS A 298 6.82 -25.08 -7.88
C HIS A 298 6.40 -24.31 -6.63
N LYS A 299 6.09 -23.03 -6.74
CA LYS A 299 5.64 -22.16 -5.63
C LYS A 299 4.34 -22.65 -5.01
N LYS A 300 3.37 -23.08 -5.84
CA LYS A 300 2.08 -23.64 -5.37
C LYS A 300 2.25 -24.88 -4.49
N PHE A 301 3.34 -25.63 -4.62
CA PHE A 301 3.66 -26.77 -3.77
C PHE A 301 4.62 -26.39 -2.64
N ALA A 302 5.63 -25.58 -2.89
CA ALA A 302 6.65 -25.23 -1.91
C ALA A 302 6.08 -24.47 -0.70
N LEU A 303 5.13 -23.56 -0.91
CA LEU A 303 4.49 -22.80 0.17
C LEU A 303 3.74 -23.66 1.19
N PRO A 304 2.88 -24.62 0.80
CA PRO A 304 2.26 -25.52 1.76
C PRO A 304 3.27 -26.34 2.58
N PHE A 305 4.34 -26.83 1.94
CA PHE A 305 5.39 -27.61 2.65
C PHE A 305 6.06 -26.84 3.78
N ALA A 306 6.08 -25.50 3.72
CA ALA A 306 6.59 -24.66 4.81
C ALA A 306 5.89 -24.94 6.15
N CYS A 307 4.59 -25.32 6.15
CA CYS A 307 3.88 -25.69 7.38
C CYS A 307 4.56 -26.88 8.11
N LEU A 308 4.96 -27.90 7.36
CA LEU A 308 5.64 -29.08 7.92
C LEU A 308 7.06 -28.76 8.39
N ILE A 309 7.76 -27.93 7.65
CA ILE A 309 9.13 -27.50 7.97
C ILE A 309 9.13 -26.65 9.22
N PHE A 310 8.21 -25.71 9.35
CA PHE A 310 8.06 -24.90 10.55
C PHE A 310 7.65 -25.73 11.78
N ALA A 311 6.95 -26.83 11.62
CA ALA A 311 6.66 -27.77 12.70
C ALA A 311 7.95 -28.47 13.19
N LEU A 312 8.81 -28.87 12.26
CA LEU A 312 10.08 -29.52 12.58
C LEU A 312 11.03 -28.56 13.31
N LEU A 313 11.14 -27.32 12.85
CA LEU A 313 11.92 -26.24 13.48
C LEU A 313 11.34 -25.76 14.81
N GLY A 314 10.03 -25.67 14.87
CA GLY A 314 9.31 -25.06 15.99
C GLY A 314 9.45 -25.83 17.29
N LEU A 315 9.56 -27.15 17.24
CA LEU A 315 9.70 -27.96 18.45
C LEU A 315 11.02 -27.71 19.17
N PRO A 316 12.22 -27.87 18.56
CA PRO A 316 13.49 -27.66 19.28
C PRO A 316 13.68 -26.19 19.71
N LEU A 317 13.28 -25.24 18.89
CA LEU A 317 13.42 -23.82 19.19
C LEU A 317 12.42 -23.36 20.27
N GLY A 318 11.15 -23.76 20.19
CA GLY A 318 10.15 -23.44 21.20
C GLY A 318 10.43 -24.07 22.55
N ALA A 319 10.92 -25.33 22.56
CA ALA A 319 11.27 -26.04 23.79
C ALA A 319 12.51 -25.48 24.50
N SER A 320 13.43 -24.84 23.79
CA SER A 320 14.66 -24.26 24.37
C SER A 320 14.48 -22.87 24.97
N THR A 321 13.32 -22.24 24.80
CA THR A 321 13.04 -20.85 25.21
C THR A 321 12.64 -20.74 26.69
N ARG A 322 13.58 -20.91 27.61
CA ARG A 322 13.29 -20.94 29.08
C ARG A 322 12.98 -19.58 29.69
N LYS A 323 13.55 -18.48 29.21
CA LYS A 323 13.51 -17.17 29.90
C LYS A 323 12.52 -16.14 29.38
N GLY A 324 11.84 -16.38 28.28
CA GLY A 324 11.00 -15.35 27.60
C GLY A 324 9.54 -15.71 27.34
N GLY A 325 9.11 -16.92 27.64
CA GLY A 325 7.72 -17.35 27.48
C GLY A 325 7.16 -17.21 26.06
N ARG A 326 5.89 -16.88 25.94
CA ARG A 326 5.20 -16.69 24.65
C ARG A 326 5.83 -15.61 23.77
N THR A 327 6.35 -14.55 24.39
CA THR A 327 6.91 -13.39 23.68
C THR A 327 8.19 -13.76 22.93
N SER A 328 9.08 -14.53 23.53
CA SER A 328 10.31 -14.96 22.85
C SER A 328 10.02 -15.95 21.72
N GLY A 329 9.03 -16.84 21.89
CA GLY A 329 8.56 -17.72 20.81
C GLY A 329 8.02 -16.93 19.63
N PHE A 330 7.26 -15.86 19.88
CA PHE A 330 6.76 -14.95 18.85
C PHE A 330 7.90 -14.22 18.11
N THR A 331 8.88 -13.68 18.85
CA THR A 331 10.04 -12.99 18.24
C THR A 331 10.88 -13.92 17.36
N ILE A 332 11.14 -15.16 17.84
CA ILE A 332 11.87 -16.16 17.05
C ILE A 332 11.08 -16.56 15.81
N SER A 333 9.75 -16.69 15.90
CA SER A 333 8.93 -17.00 14.75
C SER A 333 9.01 -15.94 13.66
N ILE A 334 8.98 -14.64 14.03
CA ILE A 334 9.15 -13.54 13.07
C ILE A 334 10.49 -13.64 12.34
N ALA A 335 11.59 -13.90 13.08
CA ALA A 335 12.92 -14.01 12.48
C ALA A 335 13.01 -15.18 11.48
N ILE A 336 12.43 -16.34 11.82
CA ILE A 336 12.42 -17.52 10.95
C ILE A 336 11.55 -17.27 9.70
N ILE A 337 10.35 -16.71 9.89
CA ILE A 337 9.43 -16.39 8.82
C ILE A 337 10.10 -15.41 7.85
N LEU A 338 10.72 -14.35 8.40
CA LEU A 338 11.46 -13.38 7.62
C LEU A 338 12.53 -14.04 6.75
N LEU A 339 13.42 -14.79 7.36
CA LEU A 339 14.51 -15.44 6.64
C LEU A 339 13.99 -16.41 5.57
N TYR A 340 12.91 -17.14 5.87
CA TYR A 340 12.28 -18.02 4.90
C TYR A 340 11.75 -17.25 3.66
N TYR A 341 11.03 -16.13 3.88
CA TYR A 341 10.48 -15.36 2.78
C TYR A 341 11.56 -14.58 2.01
N ILE A 342 12.64 -14.15 2.67
CA ILE A 342 13.80 -13.59 1.97
C ILE A 342 14.37 -14.64 1.02
N LEU A 343 14.61 -15.85 1.49
CA LEU A 343 15.22 -16.91 0.69
C LEU A 343 14.30 -17.34 -0.48
N ILE A 344 12.98 -17.46 -0.25
CA ILE A 344 12.06 -17.85 -1.33
C ILE A 344 11.95 -16.77 -2.42
N THR A 345 11.95 -15.48 -2.02
CA THR A 345 11.90 -14.38 -3.00
C THR A 345 13.22 -14.21 -3.73
N ALA A 346 14.35 -14.35 -3.03
CA ALA A 346 15.65 -14.36 -3.68
C ALA A 346 15.77 -15.54 -4.67
N GLY A 347 15.30 -16.72 -4.28
CA GLY A 347 15.25 -17.89 -5.16
C GLY A 347 14.32 -17.70 -6.38
N GLU A 348 13.16 -17.05 -6.19
CA GLU A 348 12.25 -16.67 -7.28
C GLU A 348 12.97 -15.76 -8.29
N GLN A 349 13.69 -14.76 -7.79
CA GLN A 349 14.39 -13.79 -8.63
C GLN A 349 15.57 -14.41 -9.38
N LEU A 350 16.45 -15.12 -8.70
CA LEU A 350 17.58 -15.82 -9.33
C LEU A 350 17.11 -16.82 -10.40
N ALA A 351 15.97 -17.45 -10.19
CA ALA A 351 15.36 -18.32 -11.19
C ALA A 351 14.79 -17.54 -12.39
N MET A 352 14.17 -16.36 -12.16
CA MET A 352 13.69 -15.47 -13.24
C MET A 352 14.82 -14.91 -14.10
N ASP A 353 15.98 -14.65 -13.50
CA ASP A 353 17.18 -14.19 -14.18
C ASP A 353 17.94 -15.33 -14.88
N GLY A 354 17.51 -16.58 -14.67
CA GLY A 354 18.09 -17.76 -15.32
C GLY A 354 19.36 -18.28 -14.66
N GLU A 355 19.80 -17.72 -13.52
CA GLU A 355 21.01 -18.14 -12.79
C GLU A 355 20.84 -19.50 -12.12
N ILE A 356 19.63 -19.81 -11.66
CA ILE A 356 19.31 -21.11 -11.04
C ILE A 356 18.04 -21.71 -11.65
N SER A 357 17.87 -23.03 -11.51
CA SER A 357 16.64 -23.67 -11.98
C SER A 357 15.43 -23.26 -11.10
N PRO A 358 14.21 -23.12 -11.69
CA PRO A 358 12.99 -22.80 -10.94
C PRO A 358 12.71 -23.75 -9.75
N LEU A 359 13.11 -25.02 -9.89
CA LEU A 359 13.00 -26.02 -8.84
C LEU A 359 13.90 -25.64 -7.65
N LEU A 360 15.19 -25.35 -7.87
CA LEU A 360 16.10 -24.98 -6.79
C LEU A 360 15.69 -23.65 -6.17
N GLY A 361 15.25 -22.67 -6.97
CA GLY A 361 14.78 -21.38 -6.47
C GLY A 361 13.64 -21.50 -5.48
N MET A 362 12.64 -22.35 -5.77
CA MET A 362 11.45 -22.49 -4.94
C MET A 362 11.59 -23.49 -3.80
N TRP A 363 12.36 -24.58 -3.99
CA TRP A 363 12.53 -25.62 -2.97
C TRP A 363 13.79 -25.44 -2.12
N GLY A 364 14.77 -24.64 -2.57
CA GLY A 364 16.00 -24.37 -1.82
C GLY A 364 15.77 -23.91 -0.37
N PRO A 365 14.91 -22.91 -0.12
CA PRO A 365 14.55 -22.49 1.23
C PRO A 365 13.96 -23.64 2.07
N ASN A 366 13.08 -24.45 1.48
CA ASN A 366 12.48 -25.59 2.15
C ASN A 366 13.53 -26.65 2.57
N ILE A 367 14.45 -26.95 1.66
CA ILE A 367 15.54 -27.91 1.91
C ILE A 367 16.46 -27.37 3.01
N PHE A 368 16.86 -26.09 2.94
CA PHE A 368 17.69 -25.44 3.94
C PHE A 368 17.06 -25.50 5.34
N PHE A 369 15.81 -25.05 5.48
CA PHE A 369 15.14 -25.06 6.77
C PHE A 369 14.80 -26.47 7.27
N ALA A 370 14.53 -27.43 6.37
CA ALA A 370 14.36 -28.82 6.75
C ALA A 370 15.65 -29.42 7.32
N ALA A 371 16.80 -29.14 6.69
CA ALA A 371 18.11 -29.59 7.17
C ALA A 371 18.44 -28.98 8.53
N VAL A 372 18.25 -27.66 8.71
CA VAL A 372 18.47 -26.98 9.99
C VAL A 372 17.52 -27.54 11.06
N GLY A 373 16.24 -27.72 10.72
CA GLY A 373 15.23 -28.27 11.63
C GLY A 373 15.55 -29.71 12.08
N MET A 374 15.98 -30.54 11.14
CA MET A 374 16.40 -31.93 11.44
C MET A 374 17.64 -31.96 12.33
N TYR A 375 18.64 -31.13 12.02
CA TYR A 375 19.85 -30.99 12.85
C TYR A 375 19.49 -30.60 14.30
N LEU A 376 18.68 -29.53 14.44
CA LEU A 376 18.26 -29.06 15.76
C LEU A 376 17.40 -30.09 16.51
N PHE A 377 16.57 -30.84 15.81
CA PHE A 377 15.73 -31.90 16.38
C PHE A 377 16.59 -33.06 16.92
N ILE A 378 17.55 -33.55 16.13
CA ILE A 378 18.45 -34.63 16.53
C ILE A 378 19.26 -34.20 17.78
N LYS A 379 19.80 -32.98 17.73
CA LYS A 379 20.57 -32.44 18.88
C LYS A 379 19.70 -32.23 20.12
N SER A 380 18.43 -31.89 19.96
CA SER A 380 17.48 -31.74 21.06
C SER A 380 17.11 -33.09 21.70
N VAL A 381 17.06 -34.16 20.91
CA VAL A 381 16.83 -35.52 21.39
C VAL A 381 18.05 -36.05 22.17
N GLN A 382 19.29 -35.67 21.81
CA GLN A 382 20.54 -36.06 22.46
C GLN A 382 20.87 -35.21 23.69
N GLU A 383 19.92 -34.44 24.26
CA GLU A 383 20.03 -33.66 25.52
C GLU A 383 21.08 -32.51 25.56
N SER A 384 21.73 -32.17 24.50
CA SER A 384 22.56 -30.96 24.41
C SER A 384 21.65 -29.74 24.07
N SER A 385 21.71 -28.67 24.90
CA SER A 385 20.82 -27.47 24.65
C SER A 385 21.20 -26.80 23.33
N PRO A 386 20.32 -26.82 22.30
CA PRO A 386 20.69 -26.40 20.94
C PRO A 386 20.89 -24.90 20.79
N LEU A 387 20.18 -24.09 21.59
CA LEU A 387 20.23 -22.62 21.47
C LEU A 387 21.53 -22.03 22.05
N SER A 388 22.12 -22.67 23.08
CA SER A 388 23.41 -22.23 23.65
C SER A 388 24.58 -22.41 22.69
N ALA A 389 24.48 -23.35 21.75
CA ALA A 389 25.50 -23.57 20.72
C ALA A 389 25.43 -22.54 19.59
N LEU A 390 24.20 -22.15 19.18
CA LEU A 390 23.96 -21.08 18.15
C LEU A 390 24.30 -19.69 18.73
N LEU A 391 23.89 -19.39 19.96
CA LEU A 391 24.18 -18.11 20.61
C LEU A 391 25.68 -17.96 20.95
N ARG A 392 26.42 -19.03 21.15
CA ARG A 392 27.90 -18.99 21.34
C ARG A 392 28.65 -18.53 20.08
N LEU A 393 28.07 -18.65 18.89
CA LEU A 393 28.67 -18.13 17.67
C LEU A 393 28.54 -16.59 17.58
N PHE A 394 27.57 -15.99 18.28
CA PHE A 394 27.29 -14.55 18.23
C PHE A 394 27.58 -13.78 19.51
N THR A 395 27.89 -14.45 20.64
CA THR A 395 28.20 -13.78 21.91
C THR A 395 29.58 -14.19 22.43
N LYS A 396 30.57 -13.33 22.30
CA LYS A 396 31.76 -13.36 23.12
C LYS A 396 31.33 -13.12 24.58
N LYS A 397 31.54 -14.12 25.43
CA LYS A 397 31.25 -14.08 26.86
C LYS A 397 32.07 -12.95 27.50
N LYS A 398 31.43 -11.90 27.92
CA LYS A 398 31.97 -10.92 28.84
C LYS A 398 31.67 -11.44 30.25
N ASP A 399 32.68 -11.93 30.93
CA ASP A 399 32.56 -12.34 32.34
C ASP A 399 32.26 -11.09 33.17
N SER A 400 31.03 -11.01 33.66
CA SER A 400 30.62 -9.96 34.58
C SER A 400 30.90 -10.48 36.00
N PRO A 401 31.58 -9.71 36.85
CA PRO A 401 31.76 -10.07 38.24
C PRO A 401 30.44 -10.14 39.01
N PRO A 402 30.32 -10.93 40.06
CA PRO A 402 29.10 -11.09 40.82
C PRO A 402 28.68 -9.76 41.46
N PRO A 403 27.37 -9.49 41.57
CA PRO A 403 26.87 -8.23 42.09
C PRO A 403 27.23 -8.11 43.58
N THR A 404 28.09 -7.16 43.90
CA THR A 404 28.32 -6.69 45.27
C THR A 404 27.02 -6.05 45.79
N LYS A 405 26.59 -6.51 46.98
CA LYS A 405 25.49 -5.90 47.74
C LYS A 405 25.82 -4.41 47.94
N LYS A 406 25.11 -3.52 47.26
CA LYS A 406 25.14 -2.09 47.57
C LYS A 406 24.26 -1.85 48.79
N GLU A 407 24.87 -1.35 49.83
CA GLU A 407 24.19 -0.81 51.01
C GLU A 407 23.20 0.28 50.61
N ALA A 408 22.04 0.24 51.26
CA ALA A 408 20.94 1.20 51.00
C ALA A 408 21.37 2.59 51.49
N ILE A 409 21.79 3.43 50.58
CA ILE A 409 21.96 4.88 50.84
C ILE A 409 20.55 5.47 50.99
N ARG A 410 20.25 5.99 52.17
CA ARG A 410 19.06 6.78 52.44
C ARG A 410 18.98 7.93 51.46
N ALA A 411 18.02 7.88 50.56
CA ALA A 411 17.76 8.93 49.59
C ALA A 411 17.19 10.17 50.32
N PRO A 412 17.64 11.39 49.96
CA PRO A 412 17.07 12.62 50.52
C PRO A 412 15.59 12.78 50.09
N VAL A 413 14.82 13.30 51.01
CA VAL A 413 13.41 13.65 50.77
C VAL A 413 13.32 14.59 49.56
N ARG A 414 12.94 14.05 48.40
CA ARG A 414 12.64 14.82 47.20
C ARG A 414 11.18 15.26 47.27
N PHE A 415 10.94 16.52 47.03
CA PHE A 415 9.63 17.08 46.76
C PHE A 415 8.88 16.15 45.81
N SER A 416 7.77 15.56 46.28
CA SER A 416 6.95 14.65 45.46
C SER A 416 6.16 15.48 44.47
N VAL A 417 6.62 15.55 43.24
CA VAL A 417 5.77 15.98 42.13
C VAL A 417 4.61 14.99 42.04
N PRO A 418 3.34 15.45 42.00
CA PRO A 418 2.16 14.55 42.05
C PRO A 418 2.09 13.58 40.87
N PHE A 419 2.85 13.81 39.80
CA PHE A 419 2.98 12.94 38.64
C PHE A 419 4.37 13.13 37.99
N PRO A 420 5.10 12.05 37.60
CA PRO A 420 4.82 10.63 37.81
C PRO A 420 5.27 10.10 39.18
N ASN A 421 4.36 9.48 39.94
CA ASN A 421 4.67 8.77 41.16
C ASN A 421 5.35 7.42 40.89
N ILE A 422 5.77 6.70 41.94
CA ILE A 422 6.40 5.37 41.84
C ILE A 422 5.50 4.41 41.03
N LEU A 423 4.17 4.44 41.30
CA LEU A 423 3.17 3.63 40.59
C LEU A 423 3.10 4.02 39.10
N ASP A 424 3.04 5.31 38.80
CA ASP A 424 2.99 5.80 37.43
C ASP A 424 4.23 5.37 36.64
N ARG A 425 5.40 5.53 37.25
CA ARG A 425 6.68 5.10 36.62
C ARG A 425 6.71 3.61 36.37
N TYR A 426 6.14 2.82 37.27
CA TYR A 426 6.05 1.36 37.09
C TYR A 426 5.16 1.01 35.91
N ILE A 427 3.96 1.58 35.81
CA ILE A 427 3.00 1.36 34.75
C ILE A 427 3.58 1.86 33.41
N LEU A 428 4.13 3.08 33.39
CA LEU A 428 4.77 3.69 32.21
C LEU A 428 5.93 2.81 31.69
N ARG A 429 6.76 2.30 32.56
CA ARG A 429 7.89 1.41 32.14
C ARG A 429 7.38 0.12 31.49
N LYS A 430 6.33 -0.50 32.04
CA LYS A 430 5.68 -1.68 31.45
C LYS A 430 5.03 -1.34 30.10
N TYR A 431 4.26 -0.25 30.05
CA TYR A 431 3.63 0.21 28.81
C TYR A 431 4.67 0.50 27.73
N LEU A 432 5.69 1.29 28.06
CA LEU A 432 6.73 1.69 27.09
C LEU A 432 7.52 0.50 26.55
N ALA A 433 7.84 -0.48 27.41
CA ALA A 433 8.53 -1.70 26.97
C ALA A 433 7.72 -2.49 25.93
N VAL A 434 6.40 -2.62 26.15
CA VAL A 434 5.50 -3.29 25.20
C VAL A 434 5.31 -2.43 23.96
N PHE A 435 5.20 -1.10 24.11
CA PHE A 435 5.01 -0.15 23.01
C PHE A 435 6.19 -0.17 22.03
N VAL A 436 7.41 -0.04 22.54
CA VAL A 436 8.62 -0.06 21.70
C VAL A 436 8.75 -1.42 20.98
N MET A 437 8.47 -2.50 21.70
CA MET A 437 8.52 -3.84 21.09
C MET A 437 7.46 -4.00 19.97
N ALA A 438 6.22 -3.58 20.21
CA ALA A 438 5.14 -3.64 19.22
C ALA A 438 5.46 -2.74 18.02
N LEU A 439 5.92 -1.50 18.26
CA LEU A 439 6.29 -0.55 17.23
C LEU A 439 7.39 -1.10 16.32
N ILE A 440 8.49 -1.55 16.90
CA ILE A 440 9.63 -2.11 16.14
C ILE A 440 9.19 -3.35 15.35
N SER A 441 8.42 -4.25 15.97
CA SER A 441 7.95 -5.47 15.29
C SER A 441 7.08 -5.15 14.10
N MET A 442 6.16 -4.20 14.22
CA MET A 442 5.27 -3.83 13.13
C MET A 442 6.01 -3.07 12.03
N LEU A 443 6.88 -2.11 12.37
CA LEU A 443 7.70 -1.40 11.37
C LEU A 443 8.58 -2.37 10.59
N PHE A 444 9.13 -3.37 11.27
CA PHE A 444 9.94 -4.39 10.64
C PHE A 444 9.12 -5.24 9.65
N ILE A 445 7.90 -5.63 10.02
CA ILE A 445 6.99 -6.34 9.11
C ILE A 445 6.67 -5.47 7.88
N PHE A 446 6.35 -4.19 8.05
CA PHE A 446 6.11 -3.28 6.94
C PHE A 446 7.33 -3.12 6.02
N ALA A 447 8.52 -2.95 6.61
CA ALA A 447 9.76 -2.86 5.85
C ALA A 447 9.99 -4.11 5.00
N ILE A 448 9.75 -5.30 5.57
CA ILE A 448 9.87 -6.58 4.88
C ILE A 448 8.87 -6.70 3.73
N VAL A 449 7.59 -6.45 4.00
CA VAL A 449 6.54 -6.53 2.99
C VAL A 449 6.87 -5.57 1.82
N THR A 450 7.29 -4.35 2.14
CA THR A 450 7.69 -3.37 1.10
C THR A 450 8.92 -3.82 0.32
N PHE A 451 9.91 -4.41 1.00
CA PHE A 451 11.08 -4.95 0.35
C PHE A 451 10.70 -6.00 -0.70
N PHE A 452 9.84 -6.96 -0.33
CA PHE A 452 9.40 -8.01 -1.25
C PHE A 452 8.49 -7.52 -2.37
N ASP A 453 7.65 -6.53 -2.09
CA ASP A 453 6.77 -5.93 -3.10
C ASP A 453 7.56 -5.17 -4.17
N ARG A 454 8.71 -4.60 -3.80
CA ARG A 454 9.48 -3.69 -4.64
C ARG A 454 10.78 -4.28 -5.24
N ILE A 455 11.25 -5.41 -4.71
CA ILE A 455 12.52 -6.00 -5.16
C ILE A 455 12.48 -6.43 -6.62
N GLY A 456 11.33 -6.88 -7.12
CA GLY A 456 11.16 -7.24 -8.54
C GLY A 456 11.40 -6.08 -9.50
N ASN A 457 10.96 -4.87 -9.13
CA ASN A 457 11.19 -3.67 -9.93
C ASN A 457 12.68 -3.28 -9.95
N LEU A 458 13.37 -3.44 -8.81
CA LEU A 458 14.79 -3.15 -8.69
C LEU A 458 15.62 -4.00 -9.68
N TYR A 459 15.33 -5.30 -9.72
CA TYR A 459 16.03 -6.22 -10.62
C TYR A 459 15.65 -6.01 -12.09
N ALA A 460 14.37 -5.71 -12.37
CA ALA A 460 13.93 -5.43 -13.73
C ALA A 460 14.68 -4.28 -14.40
N HIS A 461 15.21 -3.33 -13.59
CA HIS A 461 15.95 -2.15 -14.07
C HIS A 461 17.45 -2.20 -13.70
N ASN A 462 17.98 -3.36 -13.29
CA ASN A 462 19.39 -3.55 -12.92
C ASN A 462 19.93 -2.53 -11.91
N LYS A 463 19.13 -2.13 -10.91
CA LYS A 463 19.53 -1.15 -9.90
C LYS A 463 20.15 -1.80 -8.65
N PRO A 464 21.09 -1.14 -7.97
CA PRO A 464 21.74 -1.69 -6.79
C PRO A 464 20.79 -1.76 -5.58
N ALA A 465 20.90 -2.83 -4.78
CA ALA A 465 20.04 -3.08 -3.61
C ALA A 465 20.04 -1.92 -2.58
N ARG A 466 21.13 -1.14 -2.49
CA ARG A 466 21.20 0.05 -1.62
C ARG A 466 20.09 1.06 -1.87
N MET A 467 19.59 1.17 -3.10
CA MET A 467 18.50 2.08 -3.43
C MET A 467 17.17 1.64 -2.80
N LEU A 468 16.90 0.35 -2.79
CA LEU A 468 15.71 -0.19 -2.14
C LEU A 468 15.75 0.00 -0.62
N PHE A 469 16.92 -0.19 0.01
CA PHE A 469 17.09 0.12 1.43
C PHE A 469 16.92 1.60 1.73
N ALA A 470 17.44 2.49 0.89
CA ALA A 470 17.20 3.94 1.00
C ALA A 470 15.72 4.29 0.83
N TYR A 471 15.04 3.69 -0.15
CA TYR A 471 13.59 3.84 -0.34
C TYR A 471 12.81 3.46 0.91
N ILE A 472 13.09 2.26 1.48
CA ILE A 472 12.43 1.78 2.69
C ILE A 472 12.71 2.70 3.87
N TRP A 473 13.94 3.20 4.02
CA TRP A 473 14.33 4.13 5.08
C TRP A 473 13.50 5.42 5.04
N PHE A 474 13.38 6.04 3.87
CA PHE A 474 12.55 7.23 3.70
C PHE A 474 11.04 6.94 3.75
N LYS A 475 10.61 5.69 3.59
CA LYS A 475 9.22 5.27 3.75
C LYS A 475 8.85 4.96 5.21
N LEU A 476 9.84 4.79 6.11
CA LEU A 476 9.60 4.50 7.53
C LEU A 476 8.71 5.52 8.26
N PRO A 477 8.83 6.84 8.08
CA PRO A 477 7.95 7.80 8.75
C PRO A 477 6.48 7.62 8.37
N GLU A 478 6.18 7.29 7.12
CA GLU A 478 4.83 6.98 6.67
C GLU A 478 4.29 5.71 7.35
N PHE A 479 5.08 4.65 7.41
CA PHE A 479 4.70 3.43 8.14
C PHE A 479 4.50 3.71 9.64
N THR A 480 5.36 4.53 10.23
CA THR A 480 5.27 4.90 11.65
C THR A 480 3.95 5.60 11.94
N ARG A 481 3.49 6.51 11.09
CA ARG A 481 2.19 7.17 11.20
C ARG A 481 1.04 6.16 11.38
N TYR A 482 1.03 5.08 10.60
CA TYR A 482 -0.01 4.05 10.67
C TYR A 482 0.17 3.07 11.83
N VAL A 483 1.40 2.79 12.21
CA VAL A 483 1.74 1.80 13.25
C VAL A 483 1.60 2.36 14.67
N LEU A 484 1.80 3.67 14.88
CA LEU A 484 1.72 4.30 16.20
C LEU A 484 0.39 4.06 16.91
N PRO A 485 -0.79 4.30 16.29
CA PRO A 485 -2.08 4.03 16.94
C PRO A 485 -2.25 2.56 17.33
N VAL A 486 -1.86 1.64 16.46
CA VAL A 486 -1.97 0.21 16.69
C VAL A 486 -1.05 -0.23 17.84
N SER A 487 0.20 0.25 17.85
CA SER A 487 1.16 -0.04 18.90
C SER A 487 0.71 0.51 20.26
N SER A 488 0.09 1.69 20.28
CA SER A 488 -0.46 2.30 21.50
C SER A 488 -1.61 1.46 22.07
N LEU A 489 -2.54 1.03 21.23
CA LEU A 489 -3.65 0.17 21.62
C LEU A 489 -3.16 -1.19 22.14
N VAL A 490 -2.29 -1.87 21.40
CA VAL A 490 -1.70 -3.15 21.79
C VAL A 490 -1.00 -3.03 23.15
N SER A 491 -0.26 -1.94 23.35
CA SER A 491 0.46 -1.70 24.59
C SER A 491 -0.45 -1.46 25.79
N ALA A 492 -1.53 -0.72 25.59
CA ALA A 492 -2.54 -0.49 26.64
C ALA A 492 -3.22 -1.81 27.04
N LEU A 493 -3.66 -2.59 26.04
CA LEU A 493 -4.32 -3.89 26.28
C LEU A 493 -3.38 -4.90 26.94
N LEU A 494 -2.15 -5.03 26.49
CA LEU A 494 -1.19 -5.97 27.05
C LEU A 494 -0.68 -5.54 28.42
N CYS A 495 -0.40 -4.26 28.62
CA CYS A 495 0.05 -3.74 29.92
C CYS A 495 -1.02 -4.00 31.00
N LEU A 496 -2.24 -3.54 30.78
CA LEU A 496 -3.36 -3.74 31.72
C LEU A 496 -3.73 -5.22 31.86
N GLY A 497 -3.72 -5.97 30.76
CA GLY A 497 -3.98 -7.40 30.77
C GLY A 497 -2.96 -8.19 31.59
N LEU A 498 -1.66 -7.84 31.52
CA LEU A 498 -0.61 -8.44 32.34
C LEU A 498 -0.77 -8.07 33.82
N LEU A 499 -1.04 -6.80 34.14
CA LEU A 499 -1.31 -6.35 35.51
C LEU A 499 -2.50 -7.11 36.10
N THR A 500 -3.56 -7.33 35.33
CA THR A 500 -4.74 -8.09 35.77
C THR A 500 -4.43 -9.58 35.92
N LYS A 501 -3.68 -10.16 34.98
CA LYS A 501 -3.28 -11.58 34.99
C LYS A 501 -2.47 -11.94 36.23
N PHE A 502 -1.57 -11.07 36.66
CA PHE A 502 -0.73 -11.27 37.84
C PHE A 502 -1.38 -10.77 39.13
N ASN A 503 -2.69 -10.46 39.12
CA ASN A 503 -3.45 -9.91 40.23
C ASN A 503 -2.92 -8.58 40.80
N GLU A 504 -2.03 -7.88 40.07
CA GLU A 504 -1.47 -6.60 40.50
C GLU A 504 -2.56 -5.51 40.55
N THR A 505 -3.50 -5.52 39.59
CA THR A 505 -4.66 -4.61 39.60
C THR A 505 -5.56 -4.86 40.81
N THR A 506 -5.75 -6.12 41.20
CA THR A 506 -6.50 -6.49 42.42
C THR A 506 -5.78 -6.02 43.68
N ALA A 507 -4.48 -6.23 43.79
CA ALA A 507 -3.67 -5.74 44.90
C ALA A 507 -3.70 -4.20 45.01
N MET A 508 -3.65 -3.47 43.90
CA MET A 508 -3.80 -2.00 43.88
C MET A 508 -5.19 -1.57 44.39
N LYS A 509 -6.26 -2.24 43.96
CA LYS A 509 -7.63 -1.98 44.41
C LYS A 509 -7.78 -2.25 45.91
N THR A 510 -7.24 -3.35 46.43
CA THR A 510 -7.30 -3.66 47.86
C THR A 510 -6.52 -2.65 48.72
N CYS A 511 -5.50 -2.00 48.15
CA CYS A 511 -4.78 -0.89 48.77
C CYS A 511 -5.50 0.46 48.62
N GLY A 512 -6.77 0.50 48.12
CA GLY A 512 -7.57 1.73 47.97
C GLY A 512 -7.23 2.56 46.72
N ILE A 513 -6.44 2.04 45.80
CA ILE A 513 -6.10 2.75 44.53
C ILE A 513 -7.23 2.54 43.54
N SER A 514 -7.89 3.63 43.13
CA SER A 514 -8.95 3.55 42.12
C SER A 514 -8.45 3.09 40.74
N VAL A 515 -9.32 2.42 39.99
CA VAL A 515 -9.01 2.00 38.60
C VAL A 515 -8.63 3.22 37.75
N TYR A 516 -9.35 4.32 37.90
CA TYR A 516 -9.08 5.55 37.16
C TYR A 516 -7.65 6.07 37.37
N ARG A 517 -7.10 5.92 38.58
CA ARG A 517 -5.72 6.32 38.87
C ARG A 517 -4.68 5.48 38.12
N ILE A 518 -4.99 4.18 37.89
CA ILE A 518 -4.15 3.27 37.09
C ILE A 518 -4.18 3.64 35.60
N LEU A 519 -5.29 4.25 35.11
CA LEU A 519 -5.46 4.61 33.71
C LEU A 519 -4.73 5.90 33.32
N ILE A 520 -4.54 6.83 34.25
CA ILE A 520 -3.93 8.15 33.99
C ILE A 520 -2.59 8.03 33.23
N PRO A 521 -1.59 7.22 33.67
CA PRO A 521 -0.33 7.12 32.95
C PRO A 521 -0.47 6.55 31.53
N ILE A 522 -1.43 5.66 31.29
CA ILE A 522 -1.67 5.07 29.97
C ILE A 522 -2.33 6.09 29.03
N LEU A 523 -3.34 6.80 29.49
CA LEU A 523 -4.00 7.87 28.74
C LEU A 523 -3.03 9.01 28.44
N PHE A 524 -2.18 9.37 29.40
CA PHE A 524 -1.12 10.35 29.19
C PHE A 524 -0.18 9.92 28.05
N MET A 525 0.23 8.64 28.04
CA MET A 525 1.04 8.12 26.92
C MET A 525 0.29 8.13 25.59
N GLY A 526 -1.01 7.86 25.59
CA GLY A 526 -1.84 7.98 24.39
C GLY A 526 -1.81 9.40 23.80
N ILE A 527 -1.87 10.42 24.67
CA ILE A 527 -1.74 11.84 24.27
C ILE A 527 -0.33 12.12 23.74
N VAL A 528 0.72 11.67 24.45
CA VAL A 528 2.11 11.84 24.02
C VAL A 528 2.34 11.23 22.64
N VAL A 529 1.85 10.00 22.41
CA VAL A 529 1.96 9.32 21.13
C VAL A 529 1.21 10.10 20.03
N SER A 530 0.07 10.71 20.35
CA SER A 530 -0.66 11.56 19.40
C SER A 530 0.14 12.80 18.99
N PHE A 531 0.80 13.48 19.93
CA PHE A 531 1.67 14.61 19.61
C PHE A 531 2.93 14.19 18.83
N VAL A 532 3.51 13.03 19.14
CA VAL A 532 4.62 12.47 18.35
C VAL A 532 4.15 12.17 16.93
N SER A 533 2.97 11.60 16.75
CA SER A 533 2.37 11.35 15.44
C SER A 533 2.14 12.64 14.66
N LEU A 534 1.66 13.72 15.32
CA LEU A 534 1.47 15.03 14.72
C LEU A 534 2.82 15.62 14.26
N TYR A 535 3.86 15.54 15.10
CA TYR A 535 5.20 16.01 14.75
C TYR A 535 5.77 15.28 13.54
N ILE A 536 5.62 13.96 13.49
CA ILE A 536 6.07 13.14 12.35
C ILE A 536 5.32 13.57 11.08
N GLN A 537 4.02 13.77 11.17
CA GLN A 537 3.17 14.11 10.04
C GLN A 537 3.48 15.49 9.45
N GLU A 538 3.76 16.49 10.29
CA GLU A 538 4.00 17.86 9.84
C GLU A 538 5.44 18.10 9.38
N ASN A 539 6.42 17.50 10.08
CA ASN A 539 7.84 17.83 9.86
C ASN A 539 8.60 16.76 9.09
N LEU A 540 8.34 15.48 9.35
CA LEU A 540 9.13 14.38 8.75
C LEU A 540 8.50 13.83 7.48
N LEU A 541 7.19 13.67 7.47
CA LEU A 541 6.47 12.99 6.39
C LEU A 541 6.59 13.70 5.03
N PRO A 542 6.44 15.04 4.92
CA PRO A 542 6.53 15.73 3.64
C PRO A 542 7.88 15.53 2.96
N TYR A 543 8.97 15.72 3.72
CA TYR A 543 10.33 15.50 3.23
C TYR A 543 10.60 14.04 2.87
N SER A 544 10.22 13.12 3.76
CA SER A 544 10.48 11.69 3.58
C SER A 544 9.71 11.10 2.39
N ASN A 545 8.45 11.48 2.21
CA ASN A 545 7.66 11.01 1.07
C ASN A 545 8.20 11.54 -0.25
N LYS A 546 8.64 12.83 -0.29
CA LYS A 546 9.29 13.39 -1.48
C LYS A 546 10.56 12.60 -1.85
N LYS A 547 11.42 12.33 -0.88
CA LYS A 547 12.67 11.56 -1.09
C LYS A 547 12.41 10.11 -1.48
N ALA A 548 11.46 9.45 -0.83
CA ALA A 548 11.07 8.07 -1.19
C ALA A 548 10.57 8.00 -2.64
N GLU A 549 9.80 8.99 -3.05
CA GLU A 549 9.28 9.04 -4.41
C GLU A 549 10.39 9.31 -5.45
N GLU A 550 11.31 10.25 -5.19
CA GLU A 550 12.47 10.49 -6.04
C GLU A 550 13.27 9.21 -6.27
N ILE A 551 13.58 8.47 -5.19
CA ILE A 551 14.30 7.18 -5.28
C ILE A 551 13.47 6.14 -6.05
N TRP A 552 12.16 6.11 -5.87
CA TRP A 552 11.30 5.18 -6.58
C TRP A 552 11.27 5.43 -8.09
N TYR A 553 11.28 6.70 -8.52
CA TYR A 553 11.40 7.04 -9.95
C TYR A 553 12.77 6.65 -10.52
N GLU A 554 13.84 6.85 -9.74
CA GLU A 554 15.18 6.45 -10.14
C GLU A 554 15.30 4.92 -10.27
N ILE A 555 14.66 4.14 -9.39
CA ILE A 555 14.62 2.67 -9.48
C ILE A 555 13.92 2.21 -10.77
N ASN A 556 12.86 2.88 -11.21
CA ASN A 556 12.07 2.48 -12.36
C ASN A 556 12.52 3.17 -13.69
N ASP A 557 13.66 3.83 -13.72
CA ASP A 557 14.14 4.65 -14.85
C ASP A 557 13.09 5.63 -15.36
N MET A 558 12.22 6.09 -14.47
CA MET A 558 11.22 7.10 -14.81
C MET A 558 11.82 8.49 -14.57
N PRO A 559 11.54 9.45 -15.42
CA PRO A 559 11.99 10.82 -15.18
C PRO A 559 11.41 11.30 -13.83
N PRO A 560 12.18 12.09 -13.05
CA PRO A 560 11.68 12.68 -11.80
C PRO A 560 10.34 13.37 -12.03
N ARG A 561 9.49 13.41 -10.99
CA ARG A 561 8.17 14.06 -11.10
C ARG A 561 8.23 15.53 -11.53
N THR A 562 9.31 16.21 -11.22
CA THR A 562 9.63 17.54 -11.75
C THR A 562 9.64 17.56 -13.28
N TYR A 563 10.12 16.46 -13.91
CA TYR A 563 10.08 16.26 -15.37
C TYR A 563 8.76 15.62 -15.86
N ARG A 564 8.03 14.89 -15.00
CA ARG A 564 6.79 14.20 -15.38
C ARG A 564 5.58 15.11 -15.44
N ARG A 565 5.71 16.35 -14.95
CA ARG A 565 4.73 17.44 -15.15
C ARG A 565 5.11 18.46 -16.21
N LEU A 566 6.26 18.31 -16.71
CA LEU A 566 6.54 18.66 -18.08
C LEU A 566 5.66 17.86 -19.06
N ASP A 567 5.03 16.77 -18.62
CA ASP A 567 3.88 16.10 -19.26
C ASP A 567 2.54 16.81 -19.05
N ARG A 568 2.50 18.02 -18.53
CA ARG A 568 1.44 18.95 -18.94
C ARG A 568 1.75 19.41 -20.35
N ARG A 569 1.68 18.47 -21.25
CA ARG A 569 1.67 18.75 -22.68
C ARG A 569 0.59 19.76 -23.03
N TRP A 570 -0.39 19.95 -22.13
CA TRP A 570 -1.56 20.78 -22.30
C TRP A 570 -1.79 21.68 -21.10
N VAL A 571 -1.72 22.99 -21.31
CA VAL A 571 -1.94 24.01 -20.28
C VAL A 571 -2.85 25.09 -20.82
N LEU A 572 -3.92 25.44 -20.10
CA LEU A 572 -4.78 26.59 -20.39
C LEU A 572 -4.28 27.79 -19.58
N ASN A 573 -4.19 28.95 -20.22
CA ASN A 573 -3.84 30.21 -19.54
C ASN A 573 -4.93 30.61 -18.52
N ARG A 574 -4.61 31.63 -17.69
CA ARG A 574 -5.52 32.09 -16.62
C ARG A 574 -6.83 32.65 -17.16
N ASP A 575 -6.77 33.32 -18.33
CA ASP A 575 -7.92 33.98 -18.93
C ASP A 575 -8.79 33.04 -19.79
N GLY A 576 -8.38 31.80 -19.97
CA GLY A 576 -9.11 30.80 -20.77
C GLY A 576 -9.03 31.02 -22.28
N THR A 577 -8.11 31.86 -22.74
CA THR A 577 -7.98 32.27 -24.16
C THR A 577 -6.89 31.51 -24.91
N ARG A 578 -5.90 30.95 -24.22
CA ARG A 578 -4.76 30.28 -24.86
C ARG A 578 -4.56 28.87 -24.27
N ILE A 579 -4.49 27.87 -25.15
CA ILE A 579 -4.10 26.51 -24.82
C ILE A 579 -2.69 26.27 -25.34
N TYR A 580 -1.77 25.94 -24.43
CA TYR A 580 -0.40 25.58 -24.75
C TYR A 580 -0.26 24.05 -24.81
N ASN A 581 0.36 23.56 -25.87
CA ASN A 581 0.77 22.17 -26.00
C ASN A 581 2.26 22.11 -26.35
N TYR A 582 3.05 21.34 -25.60
CA TYR A 582 4.50 21.21 -25.82
C TYR A 582 4.99 19.81 -25.48
N ASN A 583 6.08 19.38 -26.13
CA ASN A 583 6.68 18.09 -25.87
C ASN A 583 7.56 18.13 -24.62
N TYR A 584 8.32 19.20 -24.44
CA TYR A 584 9.27 19.35 -23.34
C TYR A 584 9.51 20.84 -23.04
N LEU A 585 9.68 21.15 -21.76
CA LEU A 585 10.06 22.47 -21.27
C LEU A 585 11.32 22.33 -20.40
N ASP A 586 12.42 22.88 -20.82
CA ASP A 586 13.65 22.91 -20.04
C ASP A 586 13.60 24.01 -19.00
N GLN A 587 13.70 23.65 -17.72
CA GLN A 587 13.65 24.60 -16.60
C GLN A 587 14.88 25.48 -16.49
N VAL A 588 16.05 24.98 -16.92
CA VAL A 588 17.31 25.71 -16.80
C VAL A 588 17.39 26.81 -17.85
N SER A 589 17.02 26.48 -19.08
CA SER A 589 17.05 27.44 -20.21
C SER A 589 15.71 28.12 -20.48
N SER A 590 14.64 27.77 -19.73
CA SER A 590 13.26 28.24 -19.96
C SER A 590 12.79 28.06 -21.41
N THR A 591 13.19 26.95 -22.03
CA THR A 591 12.98 26.70 -23.47
C THR A 591 11.95 25.59 -23.69
N PHE A 592 10.89 25.90 -24.43
CA PHE A 592 9.90 24.92 -24.91
C PHE A 592 10.41 24.21 -26.16
N SER A 593 10.10 22.93 -26.27
CA SER A 593 10.34 22.12 -27.47
C SER A 593 9.00 21.70 -28.11
N ASN A 594 8.86 21.90 -29.41
CA ASN A 594 7.65 21.61 -30.20
C ASN A 594 6.39 22.21 -29.56
N LEU A 595 6.39 23.53 -29.40
CA LEU A 595 5.29 24.27 -28.79
C LEU A 595 4.19 24.55 -29.81
N THR A 596 2.96 24.20 -29.48
CA THR A 596 1.75 24.60 -30.19
C THR A 596 0.88 25.47 -29.29
N ILE A 597 0.44 26.60 -29.76
CA ILE A 597 -0.46 27.52 -29.06
C ILE A 597 -1.76 27.60 -29.83
N PHE A 598 -2.86 27.35 -29.16
CA PHE A 598 -4.22 27.55 -29.70
C PHE A 598 -4.85 28.76 -29.02
N GLU A 599 -5.09 29.82 -29.74
CA GLU A 599 -5.84 30.99 -29.24
C GLU A 599 -7.31 30.83 -29.57
N ILE A 600 -8.15 30.82 -28.55
CA ILE A 600 -9.58 30.54 -28.60
C ILE A 600 -10.33 31.81 -28.20
N ASP A 601 -11.39 32.12 -28.91
CA ASP A 601 -12.38 33.09 -28.45
C ASP A 601 -13.23 32.46 -27.33
N PRO A 602 -13.16 32.97 -26.11
CA PRO A 602 -13.86 32.37 -24.96
C PRO A 602 -15.39 32.54 -25.03
N VAL A 603 -15.90 33.48 -25.83
CA VAL A 603 -17.33 33.76 -25.99
C VAL A 603 -17.96 32.80 -27.00
N ASN A 604 -17.35 32.70 -28.17
CA ASN A 604 -17.90 31.91 -29.30
C ASN A 604 -17.36 30.47 -29.30
N TRP A 605 -16.30 30.20 -28.53
CA TRP A 605 -15.58 28.91 -28.45
C TRP A 605 -15.09 28.44 -29.83
N THR A 606 -14.45 29.36 -30.55
CA THR A 606 -13.87 29.15 -31.88
C THR A 606 -12.36 29.42 -31.85
N LEU A 607 -11.63 28.75 -32.73
CA LEU A 607 -10.18 28.93 -32.86
C LEU A 607 -9.90 30.23 -33.64
N HIS A 608 -9.18 31.17 -33.01
CA HIS A 608 -8.80 32.43 -33.63
C HIS A 608 -7.43 32.35 -34.32
N ARG A 609 -6.43 31.81 -33.58
CA ARG A 609 -5.07 31.59 -34.10
C ARG A 609 -4.49 30.26 -33.66
N ARG A 610 -3.70 29.67 -34.49
CA ARG A 610 -2.87 28.52 -34.17
C ARG A 610 -1.43 28.83 -34.54
N ILE A 611 -0.53 28.70 -33.55
CA ILE A 611 0.89 28.98 -33.68
C ILE A 611 1.66 27.72 -33.32
N PHE A 612 2.65 27.40 -34.11
CA PHE A 612 3.58 26.30 -33.80
C PHE A 612 5.01 26.84 -33.87
N ALA A 613 5.87 26.35 -32.97
CA ALA A 613 7.28 26.63 -32.99
C ALA A 613 8.09 25.40 -32.61
N VAL A 614 9.21 25.19 -33.27
CA VAL A 614 10.13 24.09 -32.92
C VAL A 614 10.80 24.36 -31.58
N LYS A 615 11.10 25.65 -31.29
CA LYS A 615 11.61 26.11 -30.00
C LYS A 615 10.90 27.40 -29.59
N GLY A 616 10.62 27.54 -28.28
CA GLY A 616 10.07 28.75 -27.68
C GLY A 616 10.90 29.12 -26.47
N LEU A 617 11.52 30.30 -26.42
CA LEU A 617 12.25 30.82 -25.29
C LEU A 617 11.37 31.76 -24.48
N LEU A 618 11.09 31.42 -23.24
CA LEU A 618 10.30 32.23 -22.31
C LEU A 618 11.21 33.19 -21.56
N GLN A 619 11.00 34.50 -21.74
CA GLN A 619 11.69 35.59 -21.04
C GLN A 619 10.67 36.45 -20.35
N GLU A 620 10.65 36.43 -19.01
CA GLU A 620 9.67 37.13 -18.18
C GLU A 620 8.22 36.88 -18.65
N ASN A 621 7.61 37.81 -19.38
CA ASN A 621 6.25 37.75 -19.91
C ASN A 621 6.19 37.71 -21.44
N THR A 622 7.31 37.44 -22.10
CA THR A 622 7.41 37.37 -23.57
C THR A 622 7.92 36.00 -23.99
N LEU A 623 7.35 35.48 -25.06
CA LEU A 623 7.72 34.20 -25.63
C LEU A 623 8.30 34.40 -27.03
N GLN A 624 9.60 34.14 -27.16
CA GLN A 624 10.28 34.17 -28.44
C GLN A 624 10.20 32.80 -29.10
N LEU A 625 9.57 32.71 -30.26
CA LEU A 625 9.30 31.49 -31.00
C LEU A 625 10.28 31.42 -32.18
N MET A 626 11.02 30.30 -32.27
CA MET A 626 12.02 30.05 -33.31
C MET A 626 11.50 28.97 -34.27
N ASN A 627 11.74 29.13 -35.57
CA ASN A 627 11.22 28.24 -36.60
C ASN A 627 9.72 28.03 -36.45
N SER A 628 8.97 29.12 -36.51
CA SER A 628 7.54 29.14 -36.27
C SER A 628 6.71 29.28 -37.51
N TRP A 629 5.44 28.90 -37.40
CA TRP A 629 4.39 29.25 -38.34
C TRP A 629 3.12 29.67 -37.61
N LEU A 630 2.39 30.55 -38.23
CA LEU A 630 1.15 31.12 -37.71
C LEU A 630 0.02 30.87 -38.70
N ARG A 631 -1.14 30.46 -38.19
CA ARG A 631 -2.35 30.35 -38.94
C ARG A 631 -3.47 31.13 -38.24
N GLN A 632 -4.14 32.03 -38.96
CA GLN A 632 -5.22 32.86 -38.46
C GLN A 632 -6.53 32.43 -39.10
N PHE A 633 -7.61 32.49 -38.32
CA PHE A 633 -8.96 32.14 -38.72
C PHE A 633 -9.88 33.32 -38.48
N GLU A 634 -10.79 33.60 -39.45
CA GLU A 634 -11.95 34.48 -39.28
C GLU A 634 -13.19 33.61 -39.22
N GLY A 635 -13.75 33.43 -37.99
CA GLY A 635 -14.80 32.45 -37.76
C GLY A 635 -14.36 31.04 -38.14
N GLU A 636 -14.90 30.51 -39.22
CA GLU A 636 -14.68 29.14 -39.70
C GLU A 636 -13.70 29.02 -40.86
N ARG A 637 -13.19 30.14 -41.39
CA ARG A 637 -12.31 30.15 -42.58
C ARG A 637 -10.88 30.47 -42.23
N PRO A 638 -9.91 29.67 -42.71
CA PRO A 638 -8.51 30.04 -42.61
C PRO A 638 -8.23 31.22 -43.55
N VAL A 639 -7.73 32.31 -42.98
CA VAL A 639 -7.48 33.56 -43.74
C VAL A 639 -6.02 33.75 -44.04
N LEU A 640 -5.11 33.39 -43.11
CA LEU A 640 -3.70 33.65 -43.24
C LEU A 640 -2.89 32.43 -42.85
N TYR A 641 -1.84 32.12 -43.59
CA TYR A 641 -0.81 31.18 -43.22
C TYR A 641 0.56 31.77 -43.52
N GLU A 642 1.34 32.03 -42.47
CA GLU A 642 2.67 32.61 -42.59
C GLU A 642 3.70 31.71 -41.88
N LYS A 643 4.86 31.57 -42.49
CA LYS A 643 6.04 30.94 -41.90
C LYS A 643 7.00 32.05 -41.50
N GLU A 644 7.23 32.22 -40.22
CA GLU A 644 8.15 33.18 -39.65
C GLU A 644 9.35 32.45 -38.99
N GLN A 645 10.55 32.97 -39.21
CA GLN A 645 11.73 32.41 -38.55
C GLN A 645 11.73 32.73 -37.05
N ASP A 646 11.36 33.95 -36.68
CA ASP A 646 11.32 34.42 -35.29
C ASP A 646 10.04 35.26 -35.05
N LEU A 647 9.14 34.76 -34.22
CA LEU A 647 7.93 35.45 -33.79
C LEU A 647 7.99 35.73 -32.28
N THR A 648 7.68 36.95 -31.88
CA THR A 648 7.59 37.31 -30.45
C THR A 648 6.16 37.48 -30.03
N LEU A 649 5.71 36.71 -29.04
CA LEU A 649 4.39 36.84 -28.43
C LEU A 649 4.49 37.60 -27.12
N PRO A 650 3.87 38.76 -26.98
CA PRO A 650 3.74 39.47 -25.72
C PRO A 650 2.62 38.86 -24.84
N ASP A 651 2.57 39.26 -23.59
CA ASP A 651 1.54 38.88 -22.61
C ASP A 651 1.37 37.36 -22.47
N VAL A 652 2.51 36.65 -22.29
CA VAL A 652 2.54 35.25 -21.92
C VAL A 652 2.76 35.13 -20.42
N GLU A 653 2.14 34.14 -19.81
CA GLU A 653 2.35 33.86 -18.40
C GLU A 653 3.83 33.60 -18.09
N GLY A 654 4.30 34.17 -16.97
CA GLY A 654 5.68 34.05 -16.55
C GLY A 654 6.10 32.62 -16.20
N THR A 655 7.38 32.42 -16.01
CA THR A 655 8.01 31.12 -15.69
C THR A 655 7.34 30.40 -14.53
N ASP A 656 6.91 31.13 -13.50
CA ASP A 656 6.23 30.55 -12.31
C ASP A 656 4.91 29.84 -12.65
N PHE A 657 4.23 30.22 -13.74
CA PHE A 657 3.01 29.58 -14.17
C PHE A 657 3.26 28.18 -14.74
N PHE A 658 4.32 28.02 -15.51
CA PHE A 658 4.69 26.75 -16.15
C PHE A 658 5.51 25.84 -15.25
N PHE A 659 6.31 26.38 -14.31
CA PHE A 659 7.26 25.63 -13.47
C PHE A 659 6.73 25.29 -12.08
N LYS A 660 5.50 25.62 -11.74
CA LYS A 660 5.00 25.40 -10.39
C LYS A 660 4.99 23.93 -10.00
N ASP A 661 5.82 23.57 -9.02
CA ASP A 661 5.87 22.24 -8.41
C ASP A 661 4.50 21.86 -7.84
N TRP A 662 3.90 20.85 -8.39
CA TRP A 662 2.71 20.26 -7.78
C TRP A 662 3.16 19.25 -6.73
N LYS A 663 2.78 19.46 -5.52
CA LYS A 663 2.96 18.49 -4.43
C LYS A 663 1.64 17.78 -4.17
N GLU A 664 1.69 16.47 -3.89
CA GLU A 664 0.51 15.78 -3.37
C GLU A 664 0.21 16.24 -1.94
N PRO A 665 -1.05 16.18 -1.48
CA PRO A 665 -1.40 16.55 -0.10
C PRO A 665 -0.55 15.87 0.97
N ASP A 666 -0.09 14.64 0.72
CA ASP A 666 0.79 13.90 1.64
C ASP A 666 2.26 14.34 1.61
N GLN A 667 2.63 15.21 0.67
CA GLN A 667 3.97 15.82 0.55
C GLN A 667 4.00 17.28 1.02
N MET A 668 2.86 17.82 1.42
CA MET A 668 2.71 19.18 1.97
C MET A 668 2.58 19.11 3.48
N ASN A 669 3.05 20.11 4.19
CA ASN A 669 2.63 20.32 5.57
C ASN A 669 1.25 21.01 5.62
N TYR A 670 0.71 21.25 6.82
CA TYR A 670 -0.60 21.89 6.97
C TYR A 670 -0.63 23.31 6.34
N GLY A 671 0.40 24.10 6.58
CA GLY A 671 0.50 25.48 6.03
C GLY A 671 0.56 25.48 4.52
N GLU A 672 1.46 24.68 3.92
CA GLU A 672 1.59 24.54 2.47
C GLU A 672 0.28 24.06 1.81
N LEU A 673 -0.40 23.09 2.43
CA LEU A 673 -1.68 22.59 1.90
C LEU A 673 -2.79 23.65 2.00
N ASN A 674 -2.82 24.44 3.08
CA ASN A 674 -3.80 25.51 3.23
C ASN A 674 -3.59 26.63 2.22
N GLU A 675 -2.35 27.06 2.00
CA GLU A 675 -1.99 28.04 0.94
C GLU A 675 -2.39 27.52 -0.45
N TYR A 676 -2.11 26.24 -0.71
CA TYR A 676 -2.48 25.59 -1.95
C TYR A 676 -4.01 25.56 -2.17
N ILE A 677 -4.78 25.30 -1.11
CA ILE A 677 -6.26 25.34 -1.18
C ILE A 677 -6.74 26.75 -1.53
N GLN A 678 -6.21 27.79 -0.88
CA GLN A 678 -6.59 29.16 -1.17
C GLN A 678 -6.28 29.54 -2.62
N GLU A 679 -5.11 29.15 -3.11
CA GLU A 679 -4.74 29.39 -4.50
C GLU A 679 -5.65 28.70 -5.51
N ILE A 680 -6.06 27.43 -5.23
CA ILE A 680 -6.97 26.70 -6.12
C ILE A 680 -8.38 27.30 -6.05
N GLU A 681 -8.82 27.78 -4.89
CA GLU A 681 -10.12 28.46 -4.74
C GLU A 681 -10.22 29.72 -5.57
N THR A 682 -9.18 30.54 -5.61
CA THR A 682 -9.17 31.74 -6.47
C THR A 682 -9.29 31.41 -7.95
N LYS A 683 -8.97 30.16 -8.33
CA LYS A 683 -9.08 29.64 -9.70
C LYS A 683 -10.38 28.87 -9.97
N ASN A 684 -11.36 28.92 -9.05
CA ASN A 684 -12.64 28.20 -9.12
C ASN A 684 -12.56 26.69 -9.33
N PHE A 685 -11.50 26.02 -8.82
CA PHE A 685 -11.41 24.57 -8.82
C PHE A 685 -12.11 23.96 -7.60
N ALA A 686 -12.58 22.72 -7.73
CA ALA A 686 -13.18 21.98 -6.62
C ALA A 686 -12.15 21.68 -5.51
N THR A 687 -12.29 22.31 -4.35
CA THR A 687 -11.35 22.22 -3.22
C THR A 687 -11.80 21.30 -2.10
N VAL A 688 -13.03 20.75 -2.16
CA VAL A 688 -13.63 19.95 -1.07
C VAL A 688 -12.72 18.81 -0.63
N ARG A 689 -12.13 18.06 -1.57
CA ARG A 689 -11.22 16.95 -1.28
C ARG A 689 -10.00 17.42 -0.48
N PHE A 690 -9.36 18.49 -0.91
CA PHE A 690 -8.19 19.06 -0.24
C PHE A 690 -8.51 19.61 1.16
N LYS A 691 -9.70 20.21 1.34
CA LYS A 691 -10.19 20.66 2.65
C LYS A 691 -10.41 19.50 3.61
N VAL A 692 -10.92 18.37 3.13
CA VAL A 692 -11.04 17.15 3.94
C VAL A 692 -9.66 16.62 4.33
N ASP A 693 -8.70 16.56 3.38
CA ASP A 693 -7.33 16.12 3.66
C ASP A 693 -6.61 17.07 4.63
N LEU A 694 -6.87 18.38 4.55
CA LEU A 694 -6.34 19.37 5.50
C LEU A 694 -6.81 19.09 6.93
N GLN A 695 -8.12 18.87 7.11
CA GLN A 695 -8.69 18.54 8.43
C GLN A 695 -8.20 17.16 8.92
N TYR A 696 -8.02 16.22 8.00
CA TYR A 696 -7.50 14.89 8.32
C TYR A 696 -6.05 14.91 8.81
N LYS A 697 -5.22 15.86 8.35
CA LYS A 697 -3.85 16.05 8.86
C LYS A 697 -3.81 16.29 10.37
N ILE A 698 -4.78 17.02 10.90
CA ILE A 698 -4.84 17.29 12.34
C ILE A 698 -5.57 16.15 13.08
N SER A 699 -6.66 15.63 12.54
CA SER A 699 -7.50 14.65 13.23
C SER A 699 -6.85 13.27 13.35
N PHE A 700 -6.07 12.84 12.34
CA PHE A 700 -5.47 11.51 12.29
C PHE A 700 -4.47 11.21 13.43
N PRO A 701 -3.58 12.10 13.83
CA PRO A 701 -2.68 11.88 14.97
C PRO A 701 -3.42 11.51 16.27
N PHE A 702 -4.61 12.06 16.50
CA PHE A 702 -5.41 11.77 17.70
C PHE A 702 -6.05 10.38 17.71
N VAL A 703 -5.98 9.66 16.59
CA VAL A 703 -6.40 8.25 16.52
C VAL A 703 -5.71 7.41 17.59
N ALA A 704 -4.40 7.65 17.86
CA ALA A 704 -3.65 6.91 18.85
C ALA A 704 -4.26 7.02 20.25
N PHE A 705 -4.71 8.21 20.64
CA PHE A 705 -5.39 8.45 21.89
C PHE A 705 -6.77 7.77 21.92
N VAL A 706 -7.58 7.94 20.87
CA VAL A 706 -8.95 7.40 20.81
C VAL A 706 -8.97 5.88 20.86
N VAL A 707 -8.10 5.19 20.09
CA VAL A 707 -8.06 3.73 20.13
C VAL A 707 -7.48 3.19 21.44
N THR A 708 -6.57 3.92 22.10
CA THR A 708 -6.08 3.60 23.42
C THR A 708 -7.22 3.70 24.45
N LEU A 709 -8.02 4.77 24.39
CA LEU A 709 -9.20 4.98 25.23
C LEU A 709 -10.20 3.83 25.08
N LEU A 710 -10.48 3.40 23.84
CA LEU A 710 -11.34 2.26 23.54
C LEU A 710 -10.78 0.93 24.08
N GLY A 711 -9.47 0.73 24.00
CA GLY A 711 -8.83 -0.54 24.41
C GLY A 711 -8.90 -0.79 25.92
N ILE A 712 -8.88 0.25 26.74
CA ILE A 712 -8.80 0.17 28.21
C ILE A 712 -9.90 -0.70 28.83
N PRO A 713 -11.19 -0.49 28.57
CA PRO A 713 -12.28 -1.27 29.16
C PRO A 713 -12.17 -2.76 28.87
N PHE A 714 -11.78 -3.07 27.65
CA PHE A 714 -11.61 -4.46 27.21
C PHE A 714 -10.43 -5.15 27.91
N ALA A 715 -9.37 -4.41 28.23
CA ALA A 715 -8.21 -4.95 28.96
C ALA A 715 -8.62 -5.49 30.35
N PHE A 716 -9.50 -4.80 31.04
CA PHE A 716 -10.02 -5.25 32.35
C PHE A 716 -10.98 -6.44 32.23
N SER A 717 -11.84 -6.45 31.22
CA SER A 717 -12.81 -7.54 31.01
C SER A 717 -12.14 -8.87 30.61
N MET A 718 -10.93 -8.82 30.04
CA MET A 718 -10.21 -10.00 29.60
C MET A 718 -9.63 -10.85 30.71
N GLY A 719 -9.33 -10.27 31.88
CA GLY A 719 -8.92 -10.97 33.10
C GLY A 719 -7.89 -12.08 32.87
N LYS A 720 -8.26 -13.32 33.23
CA LYS A 720 -7.41 -14.52 33.10
C LYS A 720 -7.30 -15.10 31.67
N LYS A 721 -8.04 -14.56 30.67
CA LYS A 721 -8.09 -15.13 29.31
C LYS A 721 -6.79 -14.97 28.50
N GLY A 722 -5.85 -14.17 28.98
CA GLY A 722 -4.46 -14.12 28.48
C GLY A 722 -4.21 -13.06 27.39
N THR A 723 -2.92 -12.75 27.20
CA THR A 723 -2.40 -11.71 26.31
C THR A 723 -2.77 -11.86 24.83
N LEU A 724 -3.00 -13.10 24.38
CA LEU A 724 -3.35 -13.41 23.00
C LEU A 724 -4.75 -12.89 22.63
N VAL A 725 -5.72 -13.01 23.54
CA VAL A 725 -7.08 -12.47 23.32
C VAL A 725 -7.03 -10.96 23.18
N GLY A 726 -6.12 -10.30 23.94
CA GLY A 726 -5.87 -8.87 23.82
C GLY A 726 -5.37 -8.43 22.45
N LEU A 727 -4.43 -9.18 21.88
CA LEU A 727 -3.93 -8.93 20.54
C LEU A 727 -5.04 -9.08 19.48
N GLY A 728 -5.82 -10.15 19.54
CA GLY A 728 -6.93 -10.36 18.63
C GLY A 728 -7.99 -9.27 18.71
N LEU A 729 -8.34 -8.86 19.94
CA LEU A 729 -9.32 -7.79 20.16
C LEU A 729 -8.78 -6.43 19.67
N SER A 730 -7.49 -6.12 19.89
CA SER A 730 -6.88 -4.89 19.38
C SER A 730 -6.99 -4.79 17.86
N MET A 731 -6.76 -5.89 17.16
CA MET A 731 -6.91 -5.92 15.70
C MET A 731 -8.36 -5.69 15.28
N GLY A 732 -9.33 -6.31 15.96
CA GLY A 732 -10.76 -6.08 15.71
C GLY A 732 -11.16 -4.61 15.86
N ILE A 733 -10.74 -3.97 16.95
CA ILE A 733 -10.99 -2.54 17.21
C ILE A 733 -10.38 -1.68 16.10
N VAL A 734 -9.12 -1.95 15.73
CA VAL A 734 -8.42 -1.20 14.68
C VAL A 734 -9.14 -1.33 13.35
N ILE A 735 -9.54 -2.54 12.94
CA ILE A 735 -10.25 -2.77 11.68
C ILE A 735 -11.55 -1.97 11.62
N ILE A 736 -12.37 -2.02 12.68
CA ILE A 736 -13.64 -1.29 12.75
C ILE A 736 -13.39 0.22 12.69
N TYR A 737 -12.42 0.70 13.44
CA TYR A 737 -12.07 2.12 13.46
C TYR A 737 -11.60 2.62 12.08
N TRP A 738 -10.69 1.89 11.43
CA TRP A 738 -10.18 2.26 10.11
C TRP A 738 -11.24 2.20 9.03
N GLY A 739 -12.15 1.22 9.10
CA GLY A 739 -13.31 1.15 8.23
C GLY A 739 -14.20 2.39 8.37
N ALA A 740 -14.46 2.82 9.62
CA ALA A 740 -15.23 4.04 9.88
C ALA A 740 -14.50 5.30 9.35
N VAL A 741 -13.19 5.43 9.59
CA VAL A 741 -12.39 6.55 9.03
C VAL A 741 -12.50 6.58 7.52
N GLY A 742 -12.37 5.43 6.84
CA GLY A 742 -12.55 5.32 5.39
C GLY A 742 -13.92 5.82 4.94
N ILE A 743 -15.00 5.37 5.57
CA ILE A 743 -16.38 5.77 5.24
C ILE A 743 -16.59 7.28 5.43
N PHE A 744 -16.19 7.84 6.56
CA PHE A 744 -16.39 9.27 6.86
C PHE A 744 -15.57 10.17 5.92
N LYS A 745 -14.31 9.84 5.68
CA LYS A 745 -13.45 10.54 4.72
C LYS A 745 -14.07 10.56 3.32
N SER A 746 -14.66 9.47 2.96
CA SER A 746 -15.37 9.21 1.71
C SER A 746 -16.58 10.10 1.50
N LEU A 747 -17.44 10.12 2.49
CA LEU A 747 -18.63 10.98 2.50
C LEU A 747 -18.23 12.46 2.44
N GLY A 748 -17.08 12.82 3.02
CA GLY A 748 -16.51 14.16 2.89
C GLY A 748 -16.06 14.50 1.48
N TYR A 749 -15.39 13.57 0.80
CA TYR A 749 -14.91 13.79 -0.59
C TYR A 749 -16.06 14.02 -1.60
N VAL A 750 -17.21 13.42 -1.36
CA VAL A 750 -18.43 13.59 -2.16
C VAL A 750 -19.32 14.74 -1.65
N ASN A 751 -18.84 15.50 -0.65
CA ASN A 751 -19.54 16.64 -0.04
C ASN A 751 -20.87 16.31 0.68
N TYR A 752 -21.10 15.03 1.06
CA TYR A 752 -22.21 14.65 1.94
C TYR A 752 -21.99 15.07 3.40
N LEU A 753 -20.70 15.08 3.83
CA LEU A 753 -20.30 15.59 5.14
C LEU A 753 -19.37 16.79 4.95
N SER A 754 -19.51 17.78 5.86
CA SER A 754 -18.54 18.88 5.86
C SER A 754 -17.12 18.36 6.14
N PRO A 755 -16.06 19.03 5.65
CA PRO A 755 -14.68 18.59 5.83
C PRO A 755 -14.30 18.30 7.28
N PHE A 756 -14.84 19.09 8.22
CA PHE A 756 -14.61 18.89 9.64
C PHE A 756 -15.20 17.55 10.14
N TRP A 757 -16.49 17.30 9.90
CA TRP A 757 -17.13 16.05 10.33
C TRP A 757 -16.60 14.82 9.59
N ALA A 758 -16.19 14.97 8.35
CA ALA A 758 -15.54 13.90 7.60
C ALA A 758 -14.21 13.45 8.25
N ALA A 759 -13.45 14.39 8.79
CA ALA A 759 -12.15 14.09 9.40
C ALA A 759 -12.23 13.75 10.90
N TRP A 760 -13.10 14.43 11.67
CA TRP A 760 -13.18 14.31 13.11
C TRP A 760 -14.31 13.38 13.60
N GLY A 761 -15.31 13.12 12.75
CA GLY A 761 -16.47 12.28 13.11
C GLY A 761 -16.11 10.92 13.72
N PRO A 762 -15.21 10.13 13.13
CA PRO A 762 -14.76 8.87 13.73
C PRO A 762 -14.13 9.06 15.11
N ASN A 763 -13.28 10.09 15.29
CA ASN A 763 -12.64 10.37 16.57
C ASN A 763 -13.66 10.68 17.67
N PHE A 764 -14.68 11.50 17.37
CA PHE A 764 -15.74 11.81 18.32
C PHE A 764 -16.60 10.58 18.62
N LEU A 765 -17.05 9.85 17.60
CA LEU A 765 -17.88 8.68 17.77
C LEU A 765 -17.21 7.63 18.67
N PHE A 766 -16.01 7.23 18.32
CA PHE A 766 -15.29 6.20 19.09
C PHE A 766 -14.72 6.73 20.40
N GLY A 767 -14.40 8.02 20.48
CA GLY A 767 -14.01 8.67 21.73
C GLY A 767 -15.14 8.65 22.77
N LEU A 768 -16.37 9.00 22.36
CA LEU A 768 -17.56 8.93 23.22
C LEU A 768 -17.87 7.48 23.66
N VAL A 769 -17.77 6.52 22.74
CA VAL A 769 -17.94 5.10 23.06
C VAL A 769 -16.88 4.64 24.08
N GLY A 770 -15.61 5.02 23.88
CA GLY A 770 -14.54 4.71 24.82
C GLY A 770 -14.75 5.32 26.20
N LEU A 771 -15.16 6.58 26.27
CA LEU A 771 -15.51 7.27 27.53
C LEU A 771 -16.67 6.58 28.22
N TYR A 772 -17.76 6.27 27.51
CA TYR A 772 -18.89 5.54 28.05
C TYR A 772 -18.47 4.23 28.71
N PHE A 773 -17.66 3.41 28.02
CA PHE A 773 -17.18 2.16 28.58
C PHE A 773 -16.23 2.35 29.77
N ILE A 774 -15.42 3.42 29.82
CA ILE A 774 -14.57 3.72 30.97
C ILE A 774 -15.44 4.08 32.21
N PHE A 775 -16.48 4.89 32.04
CA PHE A 775 -17.39 5.25 33.15
C PHE A 775 -18.20 4.07 33.65
N THR A 776 -18.43 3.03 32.85
CA THR A 776 -19.13 1.81 33.28
C THR A 776 -18.21 0.79 33.97
N LEU A 777 -16.88 1.04 34.04
CA LEU A 777 -15.97 0.19 34.79
C LEU A 777 -16.27 0.19 36.27
N ARG A 778 -16.53 -0.99 36.84
CA ARG A 778 -16.67 -1.15 38.28
C ARG A 778 -15.32 -0.91 38.96
N THR A 779 -15.25 0.12 39.79
CA THR A 779 -14.08 0.50 40.61
C THR A 779 -13.88 -0.45 41.76
#